data_57efe147f13c62603c6088a0da2871cc
#
_entry.id   57efe147f13c62603c6088a0da2871cc
#
_cell.length_a   1.000
_cell.length_b   1.000
_cell.length_c   1.000
_cell.angle_alpha   90.00
_cell.angle_beta   90.00
_cell.angle_gamma   90.00
#
_symmetry.space_group_name_H-M   'P 1'
#
loop_
_entity.id
_entity.type
_entity.pdbx_description
1 polymer ?
#
loop_
_entity_poly.entity_id
_entity_poly.type
_entity_poly.pdbx_seq_one_letter_code
_entity_poly.pdbx_strand_id
1 'polypeptide(L)'
;VLLEAGRVVVSWVSVPEYSEFGGAPRQTFQVRLYPEGRIQFAYSGVNSRTAVVGIAPGGLRGSTAVVSFLSAGGGEFAGAVVERFTEVEELDIVLAAQKFYQTQEDAYDYLVIYNNLGVEASPNAIAYELTVRNNRTGYGDPPVDVGREFGSPRRLQAVLNMGPLNQYPVEPNAVLPARRPAGDTPLTVLGHEAGHLFLAYASIRDPADPRARPMLGRQGAHWNFSFNSEASLLEGNRICDRQLQSCPGPAEAGRFVTVAAVEGFSPLDQYLMGLRPPWEVPDTFLVVNSTITNPGRIPQPGVSFNGTRRNISVEEVIAAEGRRTPDHTVAQRRFRFAFILVTRPASADEAQAIEQLDRYRREFEGFFARATGGRASADTSLRKALHLSAFPAAGVLLGGTAPVRVSLQSPAETDLSVLLASPDGALGLPGSVTIRAGTSSAAFAVHGLRAGVGELVASIPGGAWEEAVARLAVLAPSEVRLAVVSGDRQPAAPGVPLREPVVVRLTDVNELPYPGVRLAVAVEGGGRIEPAEPVTGEDGVAQLRWTPGQGSNRLRITVAGGAPQVAATVTAVGRPIVSAGGVVNVANYGAELAPGSFAAIFGANLAAGATASATSLPLPDRLAGVQVFVGGRPARLHYVSDSRINFVVPLELAPGSVELRVASPAGSSEPVPLRLAAVAPAVFLLADGTGAVTVAGVGRSTAERPAAPGEWVEIYATGLGAVRWNAAAELEETIERPEVAIGGIPARVLFSGHAPGWTGLYQINVQVPQGLASGRQPLVIGVAGVISPPVSILIR
;
A
#
# COMPACT_ATOMS: atom_id res chain seq x y z
N VAL A 1 -7.47 6.30 34.72
CA VAL A 1 -6.76 5.14 35.27
C VAL A 1 -5.89 5.65 36.41
N LEU A 2 -5.97 5.02 37.58
CA LEU A 2 -5.17 5.33 38.76
C LEU A 2 -4.34 4.08 39.14
N LEU A 3 -3.06 4.26 39.34
CA LEU A 3 -2.16 3.23 39.84
C LEU A 3 -2.01 3.45 41.35
N GLU A 4 -2.45 2.49 42.13
CA GLU A 4 -2.32 2.49 43.62
C GLU A 4 -1.35 1.37 44.07
N ALA A 5 -0.83 1.47 45.27
CA ALA A 5 -0.06 0.38 45.82
C ALA A 5 -0.93 -0.89 45.92
N GLY A 6 -0.65 -1.89 45.10
CA GLY A 6 -1.33 -3.19 45.09
C GLY A 6 -2.59 -3.29 44.21
N ARG A 7 -2.90 -2.29 43.39
CA ARG A 7 -3.99 -2.42 42.40
C ARG A 7 -3.96 -1.35 41.31
N VAL A 8 -4.57 -1.66 40.20
CA VAL A 8 -4.91 -0.70 39.13
C VAL A 8 -6.42 -0.41 39.22
N VAL A 9 -6.78 0.86 39.18
CA VAL A 9 -8.18 1.31 39.22
C VAL A 9 -8.51 2.02 37.91
N VAL A 10 -9.51 1.54 37.21
CA VAL A 10 -10.06 2.17 35.99
C VAL A 10 -11.46 2.65 36.32
N SER A 11 -11.71 3.96 36.22
CA SER A 11 -13.01 4.57 36.53
C SER A 11 -13.61 5.23 35.29
N TRP A 12 -14.86 4.97 35.04
CA TRP A 12 -15.71 5.65 34.11
C TRP A 12 -16.71 6.50 34.92
N VAL A 13 -16.62 7.81 34.80
CA VAL A 13 -17.43 8.74 35.62
C VAL A 13 -18.35 9.51 34.70
N SER A 14 -19.64 9.35 34.92
CA SER A 14 -20.69 10.06 34.17
C SER A 14 -20.55 9.90 32.65
N VAL A 15 -20.18 8.69 32.19
CA VAL A 15 -20.05 8.38 30.76
C VAL A 15 -21.44 8.17 30.17
N PRO A 16 -21.82 8.87 29.10
CA PRO A 16 -23.10 8.62 28.45
C PRO A 16 -23.09 7.27 27.74
N GLU A 17 -24.23 6.61 27.76
CA GLU A 17 -24.48 5.51 26.83
C GLU A 17 -24.41 6.02 25.38
N TYR A 18 -24.09 5.13 24.48
CA TYR A 18 -24.16 5.46 23.06
C TYR A 18 -25.62 5.81 22.70
N SER A 19 -25.82 6.96 22.11
CA SER A 19 -27.11 7.39 21.58
C SER A 19 -26.91 8.33 20.41
N GLU A 20 -27.53 8.02 19.31
CA GLU A 20 -27.51 8.85 18.10
C GLU A 20 -28.18 10.19 18.26
N PHE A 21 -29.14 10.28 19.17
CA PHE A 21 -30.00 11.45 19.32
C PHE A 21 -29.66 12.33 20.54
N GLY A 22 -28.61 11.99 21.27
CA GLY A 22 -28.25 12.67 22.52
C GLY A 22 -29.21 12.34 23.69
N GLY A 23 -28.88 12.85 24.86
CA GLY A 23 -29.76 12.66 26.05
C GLY A 23 -29.69 11.27 26.70
N ALA A 24 -28.70 10.43 26.28
CA ALA A 24 -28.50 9.11 26.88
C ALA A 24 -28.20 9.17 28.38
N PRO A 25 -28.70 8.19 29.18
CA PRO A 25 -28.36 8.08 30.58
C PRO A 25 -26.83 7.99 30.76
N ARG A 26 -26.39 8.55 31.88
CA ARG A 26 -24.95 8.55 32.19
C ARG A 26 -24.64 7.49 33.25
N GLN A 27 -23.57 6.74 33.00
CA GLN A 27 -23.18 5.63 33.83
C GLN A 27 -21.89 5.95 34.59
N THR A 28 -21.83 5.53 35.86
CA THR A 28 -20.59 5.61 36.67
C THR A 28 -20.27 4.27 37.26
N PHE A 29 -19.11 3.72 36.85
CA PHE A 29 -18.63 2.43 37.32
C PHE A 29 -17.10 2.36 37.34
N GLN A 30 -16.58 1.33 37.96
CA GLN A 30 -15.15 1.17 38.17
C GLN A 30 -14.76 -0.30 38.08
N VAL A 31 -13.57 -0.57 37.52
CA VAL A 31 -12.91 -1.87 37.57
C VAL A 31 -11.61 -1.74 38.36
N ARG A 32 -11.37 -2.68 39.26
CA ARG A 32 -10.16 -2.78 40.05
C ARG A 32 -9.44 -4.08 39.74
N LEU A 33 -8.20 -3.99 39.30
CA LEU A 33 -7.34 -5.12 38.94
C LEU A 33 -6.26 -5.28 39.99
N TYR A 34 -6.11 -6.48 40.55
CA TYR A 34 -5.15 -6.80 41.60
C TYR A 34 -4.05 -7.72 41.09
N PRO A 35 -2.84 -7.64 41.63
CA PRO A 35 -1.69 -8.43 41.15
C PRO A 35 -1.91 -9.95 41.21
N GLU A 36 -2.69 -10.42 42.18
CA GLU A 36 -3.05 -11.83 42.32
C GLU A 36 -4.10 -12.31 41.29
N GLY A 37 -4.48 -11.47 40.33
CA GLY A 37 -5.44 -11.80 39.26
C GLY A 37 -6.90 -11.56 39.64
N ARG A 38 -7.23 -11.07 40.85
CA ARG A 38 -8.58 -10.70 41.23
C ARG A 38 -9.03 -9.47 40.45
N ILE A 39 -10.27 -9.51 39.96
CA ILE A 39 -10.96 -8.41 39.28
C ILE A 39 -12.20 -8.09 40.06
N GLN A 40 -12.40 -6.81 40.34
CA GLN A 40 -13.57 -6.33 41.08
C GLN A 40 -14.28 -5.23 40.28
N PHE A 41 -15.58 -5.39 40.08
CA PHE A 41 -16.44 -4.37 39.53
C PHE A 41 -17.12 -3.61 40.67
N ALA A 42 -17.23 -2.29 40.52
CA ALA A 42 -17.93 -1.43 41.46
C ALA A 42 -18.81 -0.43 40.70
N TYR A 43 -20.01 -0.25 41.14
CA TYR A 43 -21.03 0.59 40.50
C TYR A 43 -21.47 1.69 41.48
N SER A 44 -21.67 2.92 40.98
CA SER A 44 -22.06 4.07 41.79
C SER A 44 -23.20 4.91 41.19
N GLY A 45 -23.72 4.60 40.10
CA GLY A 45 -24.78 5.36 39.44
C GLY A 45 -24.98 4.78 38.06
N VAL A 46 -25.61 3.61 38.01
CA VAL A 46 -25.93 2.90 36.78
C VAL A 46 -27.43 2.97 36.57
N ASN A 47 -27.82 3.54 35.42
CA ASN A 47 -29.21 3.71 35.01
C ASN A 47 -29.49 3.03 33.68
N SER A 48 -28.64 2.08 33.28
CA SER A 48 -28.81 1.29 32.05
C SER A 48 -29.91 0.26 32.23
N ARG A 49 -30.75 0.09 31.23
CA ARG A 49 -31.74 -0.99 31.16
C ARG A 49 -31.20 -2.26 30.52
N THR A 50 -30.06 -2.14 29.87
CA THR A 50 -29.40 -3.26 29.17
C THR A 50 -27.91 -3.14 29.38
N ALA A 51 -27.29 -4.13 29.98
CA ALA A 51 -25.86 -4.17 30.18
C ALA A 51 -25.34 -5.60 30.14
N VAL A 52 -24.11 -5.77 29.68
CA VAL A 52 -23.32 -6.99 29.83
C VAL A 52 -22.08 -6.65 30.63
N VAL A 53 -21.87 -7.38 31.70
CA VAL A 53 -20.70 -7.22 32.57
C VAL A 53 -19.96 -8.54 32.64
N GLY A 54 -18.64 -8.54 32.38
CA GLY A 54 -17.92 -9.79 32.40
C GLY A 54 -16.43 -9.66 32.15
N ILE A 55 -15.80 -10.80 32.02
CA ILE A 55 -14.38 -10.97 31.79
C ILE A 55 -14.19 -11.95 30.63
N ALA A 56 -13.33 -11.61 29.70
CA ALA A 56 -12.95 -12.47 28.60
C ALA A 56 -11.43 -12.64 28.56
N PRO A 57 -10.92 -13.84 28.17
CA PRO A 57 -9.48 -14.10 28.10
C PRO A 57 -8.75 -13.35 26.96
N GLY A 58 -9.49 -12.56 26.17
CA GLY A 58 -8.98 -11.92 24.96
C GLY A 58 -8.87 -12.91 23.79
N GLY A 59 -9.22 -12.41 22.58
CA GLY A 59 -9.46 -13.31 21.44
C GLY A 59 -10.66 -14.21 21.68
N LEU A 60 -11.19 -14.80 20.62
CA LEU A 60 -12.36 -15.68 20.69
C LEU A 60 -11.92 -17.08 21.11
N ARG A 61 -11.64 -17.27 22.39
CA ARG A 61 -11.21 -18.55 22.96
C ARG A 61 -12.24 -19.06 23.96
N GLY A 62 -12.70 -20.30 23.75
CA GLY A 62 -13.65 -20.98 24.58
C GLY A 62 -15.11 -20.50 24.41
N SER A 63 -16.05 -21.12 25.09
CA SER A 63 -17.46 -20.73 25.09
C SER A 63 -17.73 -19.65 26.12
N THR A 64 -18.68 -18.76 25.85
CA THR A 64 -19.15 -17.77 26.82
C THR A 64 -20.10 -18.43 27.82
N ALA A 65 -19.78 -18.32 29.12
CA ALA A 65 -20.68 -18.72 30.20
C ALA A 65 -21.48 -17.51 30.68
N VAL A 66 -22.79 -17.56 30.55
CA VAL A 66 -23.69 -16.56 31.15
C VAL A 66 -24.06 -17.02 32.57
N VAL A 67 -23.69 -16.22 33.56
CA VAL A 67 -23.89 -16.53 34.97
C VAL A 67 -24.51 -15.34 35.70
N SER A 68 -25.11 -15.54 36.85
CA SER A 68 -25.45 -14.44 37.77
C SER A 68 -24.32 -14.26 38.78
N PHE A 69 -23.63 -13.14 38.77
CA PHE A 69 -22.54 -12.87 39.74
C PHE A 69 -23.03 -12.75 41.19
N LEU A 70 -24.33 -12.52 41.40
CA LEU A 70 -24.93 -12.47 42.72
C LEU A 70 -25.29 -13.83 43.30
N SER A 71 -25.55 -14.82 42.44
CA SER A 71 -26.06 -16.12 42.87
C SER A 71 -25.23 -17.33 42.40
N ALA A 72 -24.30 -17.12 41.48
CA ALA A 72 -23.44 -18.19 41.01
C ALA A 72 -22.42 -18.62 42.07
N GLY A 73 -22.34 -19.94 42.30
CA GLY A 73 -21.21 -20.51 43.04
C GLY A 73 -19.92 -20.39 42.25
N GLY A 74 -18.78 -20.51 42.94
CA GLY A 74 -17.46 -20.49 42.26
C GLY A 74 -17.36 -21.64 41.24
N GLY A 75 -16.68 -21.36 40.12
CA GLY A 75 -16.44 -22.32 39.04
C GLY A 75 -15.22 -21.95 38.20
N GLU A 76 -14.69 -22.91 37.46
CA GLU A 76 -13.64 -22.68 36.47
C GLU A 76 -14.27 -22.51 35.09
N PHE A 77 -13.82 -21.49 34.36
CA PHE A 77 -14.35 -21.15 33.04
C PHE A 77 -13.20 -21.08 32.04
N ALA A 78 -13.35 -21.81 30.93
CA ALA A 78 -12.33 -21.84 29.87
C ALA A 78 -12.44 -20.65 28.88
N GLY A 79 -13.53 -19.87 28.94
CA GLY A 79 -13.80 -18.77 28.06
C GLY A 79 -14.28 -17.52 28.80
N ALA A 80 -15.08 -16.70 28.13
CA ALA A 80 -15.69 -15.53 28.76
C ALA A 80 -16.72 -15.91 29.82
N VAL A 81 -16.78 -15.12 30.90
CA VAL A 81 -17.80 -15.23 31.95
C VAL A 81 -18.51 -13.89 32.02
N VAL A 82 -19.81 -13.90 31.82
CA VAL A 82 -20.58 -12.66 31.74
C VAL A 82 -21.89 -12.80 32.54
N GLU A 83 -22.32 -11.69 33.11
CA GLU A 83 -23.69 -11.50 33.56
C GLU A 83 -24.38 -10.55 32.61
N ARG A 84 -25.59 -10.88 32.19
CA ARG A 84 -26.39 -10.09 31.29
C ARG A 84 -27.59 -9.52 32.05
N PHE A 85 -27.66 -8.20 32.10
CA PHE A 85 -28.75 -7.44 32.63
C PHE A 85 -29.56 -6.90 31.45
N THR A 86 -30.78 -7.34 31.27
CA THR A 86 -31.64 -6.86 30.20
C THR A 86 -33.09 -6.93 30.63
N GLU A 87 -33.86 -5.85 30.38
CA GLU A 87 -35.31 -5.84 30.50
C GLU A 87 -35.99 -6.15 29.15
N VAL A 88 -35.17 -6.33 28.07
CA VAL A 88 -35.67 -6.58 26.72
C VAL A 88 -35.45 -8.05 26.36
N GLU A 89 -36.51 -8.68 25.87
CA GLU A 89 -36.37 -10.01 25.26
C GLU A 89 -35.52 -9.90 23.97
N GLU A 90 -34.55 -10.77 23.82
CA GLU A 90 -33.71 -10.83 22.65
C GLU A 90 -33.65 -12.25 22.10
N LEU A 91 -33.59 -12.38 20.78
CA LEU A 91 -33.36 -13.65 20.12
C LEU A 91 -31.88 -14.03 20.20
N ASP A 92 -31.58 -15.22 20.74
CA ASP A 92 -30.23 -15.76 20.71
C ASP A 92 -29.92 -16.30 19.30
N ILE A 93 -29.37 -15.41 18.48
CA ILE A 93 -29.00 -15.72 17.08
C ILE A 93 -27.84 -16.73 16.97
N VAL A 94 -26.97 -16.79 17.99
CA VAL A 94 -25.86 -17.77 18.01
C VAL A 94 -26.43 -19.16 18.21
N LEU A 95 -27.32 -19.31 19.19
CA LEU A 95 -28.00 -20.59 19.43
C LEU A 95 -28.89 -21.01 18.24
N ALA A 96 -29.57 -20.06 17.60
CA ALA A 96 -30.37 -20.32 16.41
C ALA A 96 -29.49 -20.83 15.26
N ALA A 97 -28.33 -20.23 15.02
CA ALA A 97 -27.35 -20.71 14.04
C ALA A 97 -26.80 -22.10 14.39
N GLN A 98 -26.41 -22.32 15.65
CA GLN A 98 -25.92 -23.63 16.10
C GLN A 98 -26.96 -24.73 15.91
N LYS A 99 -28.22 -24.48 16.21
CA LYS A 99 -29.31 -25.41 15.97
C LYS A 99 -29.52 -25.67 14.48
N PHE A 100 -29.42 -24.65 13.64
CA PHE A 100 -29.51 -24.84 12.20
C PHE A 100 -28.43 -25.78 11.70
N TYR A 101 -27.15 -25.59 12.09
CA TYR A 101 -26.04 -26.43 11.69
C TYR A 101 -25.98 -27.83 12.33
N GLN A 102 -26.86 -28.13 13.28
CA GLN A 102 -27.05 -29.51 13.72
C GLN A 102 -27.76 -30.41 12.69
N THR A 103 -28.51 -29.79 11.77
CA THR A 103 -29.32 -30.52 10.75
C THR A 103 -28.92 -30.15 9.32
N GLN A 104 -28.24 -29.05 9.11
CA GLN A 104 -27.79 -28.55 7.81
C GLN A 104 -26.27 -28.52 7.74
N GLU A 105 -25.73 -28.71 6.56
CA GLU A 105 -24.29 -28.58 6.32
C GLU A 105 -23.85 -27.10 6.29
N ASP A 106 -22.57 -26.86 6.52
CA ASP A 106 -21.92 -25.53 6.47
C ASP A 106 -21.75 -25.06 5.01
N ALA A 107 -22.90 -24.75 4.39
CA ALA A 107 -23.04 -24.44 2.97
C ALA A 107 -23.51 -23.02 2.67
N TYR A 108 -23.73 -22.18 3.68
CA TYR A 108 -24.41 -20.89 3.54
C TYR A 108 -23.50 -19.75 3.92
N ASP A 109 -23.56 -18.67 3.12
CA ASP A 109 -22.84 -17.43 3.35
C ASP A 109 -23.59 -16.53 4.34
N TYR A 110 -24.94 -16.59 4.31
CA TYR A 110 -25.82 -15.82 5.18
C TYR A 110 -26.87 -16.72 5.84
N LEU A 111 -27.12 -16.49 7.12
CA LEU A 111 -28.33 -16.94 7.81
C LEU A 111 -29.27 -15.75 7.99
N VAL A 112 -30.48 -15.87 7.46
CA VAL A 112 -31.53 -14.84 7.55
C VAL A 112 -32.56 -15.30 8.57
N ILE A 113 -32.58 -14.68 9.73
CA ILE A 113 -33.38 -15.12 10.87
C ILE A 113 -34.55 -14.16 11.08
N TYR A 114 -35.75 -14.69 10.91
CA TYR A 114 -36.99 -14.06 11.31
C TYR A 114 -37.58 -14.81 12.52
N ASN A 115 -38.41 -14.15 13.31
CA ASN A 115 -39.15 -14.81 14.36
C ASN A 115 -40.67 -14.53 14.28
N ASN A 116 -41.46 -15.45 14.79
CA ASN A 116 -42.89 -15.35 14.97
C ASN A 116 -43.26 -15.24 16.48
N LEU A 117 -42.30 -14.70 17.25
CA LEU A 117 -42.40 -14.59 18.71
C LEU A 117 -42.78 -13.18 19.14
N GLY A 118 -42.72 -12.19 18.23
CA GLY A 118 -42.84 -10.76 18.53
C GLY A 118 -41.60 -10.14 19.14
N VAL A 119 -40.44 -10.83 19.08
CA VAL A 119 -39.17 -10.35 19.64
C VAL A 119 -38.51 -9.42 18.63
N GLU A 120 -38.29 -8.17 19.00
CA GLU A 120 -37.61 -7.17 18.15
C GLU A 120 -36.15 -7.58 17.90
N ALA A 121 -35.61 -7.18 16.76
CA ALA A 121 -34.20 -7.39 16.45
C ALA A 121 -33.29 -6.60 17.41
N SER A 122 -33.67 -5.36 17.65
CA SER A 122 -33.04 -4.45 18.62
C SER A 122 -34.03 -3.37 19.03
N PRO A 123 -33.91 -2.77 20.23
CA PRO A 123 -34.81 -1.70 20.68
C PRO A 123 -34.90 -0.49 19.76
N ASN A 124 -33.93 -0.27 18.87
CA ASN A 124 -33.85 0.89 17.99
C ASN A 124 -33.62 0.55 16.52
N ALA A 125 -33.69 -0.71 16.14
CA ALA A 125 -33.50 -1.13 14.76
C ALA A 125 -34.52 -2.19 14.34
N ILE A 126 -35.05 -2.06 13.11
CA ILE A 126 -35.97 -3.03 12.51
C ILE A 126 -35.26 -4.37 12.31
N ALA A 127 -34.00 -4.31 11.88
CA ALA A 127 -33.15 -5.46 11.64
C ALA A 127 -31.68 -5.06 11.93
N TYR A 128 -30.79 -6.02 11.99
CA TYR A 128 -29.35 -5.77 11.99
C TYR A 128 -28.58 -6.97 11.38
N GLU A 129 -27.43 -6.65 10.83
CA GLU A 129 -26.44 -7.62 10.41
C GLU A 129 -25.40 -7.83 11.51
N LEU A 130 -24.91 -9.07 11.63
CA LEU A 130 -23.73 -9.40 12.42
C LEU A 130 -22.72 -10.13 11.52
N THR A 131 -21.59 -9.50 11.29
CA THR A 131 -20.49 -10.09 10.54
C THR A 131 -19.85 -11.23 11.34
N VAL A 132 -19.88 -12.44 10.80
CA VAL A 132 -19.34 -13.66 11.41
C VAL A 132 -17.95 -13.96 10.88
N ARG A 133 -17.74 -13.78 9.59
CA ARG A 133 -16.43 -14.00 8.96
C ARG A 133 -16.18 -13.01 7.83
N ASN A 134 -15.05 -12.33 7.92
CA ASN A 134 -14.60 -11.43 6.89
C ASN A 134 -13.07 -11.38 6.86
N ASN A 135 -12.45 -11.80 5.78
CA ASN A 135 -11.01 -11.72 5.54
C ASN A 135 -10.66 -10.72 4.42
N ARG A 136 -11.57 -9.83 4.09
CA ARG A 136 -11.43 -8.83 3.02
C ARG A 136 -10.70 -7.60 3.54
N THR A 137 -10.09 -6.84 2.62
CA THR A 137 -9.43 -5.56 2.92
C THR A 137 -9.83 -4.50 1.90
N GLY A 138 -9.56 -3.22 2.21
CA GLY A 138 -9.82 -2.11 1.29
C GLY A 138 -11.28 -1.66 1.23
N TYR A 139 -12.08 -1.92 2.29
CA TYR A 139 -13.49 -1.51 2.37
C TYR A 139 -13.85 -0.83 3.71
N GLY A 140 -12.85 -0.61 4.58
CA GLY A 140 -12.97 0.23 5.78
C GLY A 140 -13.22 -0.51 7.09
N ASP A 141 -13.39 -1.85 7.06
CA ASP A 141 -13.63 -2.68 8.25
C ASP A 141 -12.52 -3.73 8.42
N PRO A 142 -12.10 -4.06 9.66
CA PRO A 142 -11.04 -5.04 9.92
C PRO A 142 -11.51 -6.49 9.71
N PRO A 143 -10.58 -7.42 9.44
CA PRO A 143 -10.90 -8.84 9.35
C PRO A 143 -11.43 -9.42 10.67
N VAL A 144 -12.41 -10.32 10.56
CA VAL A 144 -13.01 -11.07 11.69
C VAL A 144 -13.28 -12.52 11.30
N ASP A 145 -13.15 -13.46 12.24
CA ASP A 145 -13.62 -14.84 12.09
C ASP A 145 -14.05 -15.42 13.45
N VAL A 146 -15.34 -15.49 13.64
CA VAL A 146 -16.01 -16.10 14.79
C VAL A 146 -16.93 -17.28 14.37
N GLY A 147 -16.78 -17.76 13.15
CA GLY A 147 -17.68 -18.75 12.54
C GLY A 147 -17.85 -20.02 13.35
N ARG A 148 -16.83 -20.44 14.09
CA ARG A 148 -16.91 -21.63 14.95
C ARG A 148 -17.94 -21.50 16.07
N GLU A 149 -18.12 -20.30 16.59
CA GLU A 149 -19.10 -20.03 17.64
C GLU A 149 -20.53 -20.19 17.13
N PHE A 150 -20.76 -19.91 15.85
CA PHE A 150 -22.04 -20.08 15.17
C PHE A 150 -22.27 -21.50 14.64
N GLY A 151 -21.35 -22.43 14.83
CA GLY A 151 -21.44 -23.80 14.27
C GLY A 151 -21.00 -23.90 12.80
N SER A 152 -20.44 -22.83 12.22
CA SER A 152 -19.94 -22.79 10.84
C SER A 152 -18.43 -22.51 10.81
N PRO A 153 -17.59 -23.52 10.87
CA PRO A 153 -16.13 -23.32 10.85
C PRO A 153 -15.57 -22.85 9.50
N ARG A 154 -16.36 -22.84 8.41
CA ARG A 154 -15.83 -22.61 7.06
C ARG A 154 -16.56 -21.52 6.27
N ARG A 155 -17.89 -21.47 6.27
CA ARG A 155 -18.66 -20.80 5.23
C ARG A 155 -19.39 -19.53 5.67
N LEU A 156 -20.06 -19.52 6.80
CA LEU A 156 -20.92 -18.44 7.25
C LEU A 156 -20.13 -17.11 7.32
N GLN A 157 -20.65 -16.10 6.66
CA GLN A 157 -20.06 -14.75 6.60
C GLN A 157 -20.85 -13.75 7.45
N ALA A 158 -22.19 -13.86 7.46
CA ALA A 158 -23.03 -12.97 8.25
C ALA A 158 -24.32 -13.64 8.73
N VAL A 159 -24.86 -13.15 9.84
CA VAL A 159 -26.19 -13.45 10.33
C VAL A 159 -27.02 -12.19 10.29
N LEU A 160 -28.18 -12.25 9.64
CA LEU A 160 -29.14 -11.16 9.57
C LEU A 160 -30.28 -11.43 10.55
N ASN A 161 -30.39 -10.66 11.61
CA ASN A 161 -31.53 -10.69 12.52
C ASN A 161 -32.59 -9.70 12.00
N MET A 162 -33.60 -10.25 11.37
CA MET A 162 -34.68 -9.48 10.76
C MET A 162 -35.81 -9.13 11.72
N GLY A 163 -35.74 -9.59 12.99
CA GLY A 163 -36.78 -9.34 13.99
C GLY A 163 -38.10 -10.08 13.73
N PRO A 164 -39.21 -9.58 14.28
CA PRO A 164 -40.49 -10.23 14.16
C PRO A 164 -41.12 -10.06 12.78
N LEU A 165 -41.58 -11.16 12.19
CA LEU A 165 -42.11 -11.18 10.82
C LEU A 165 -43.33 -10.29 10.64
N ASN A 166 -44.14 -10.11 11.68
CA ASN A 166 -45.34 -9.28 11.66
C ASN A 166 -45.10 -7.76 11.56
N GLN A 167 -43.86 -7.29 11.72
CA GLN A 167 -43.51 -5.88 11.45
C GLN A 167 -43.42 -5.56 9.96
N TYR A 168 -43.39 -6.57 9.11
CA TYR A 168 -43.25 -6.45 7.67
C TYR A 168 -44.58 -6.71 6.95
N PRO A 169 -44.89 -5.96 5.89
CA PRO A 169 -46.00 -6.29 5.01
C PRO A 169 -45.88 -7.68 4.41
N VAL A 170 -46.99 -8.39 4.25
CA VAL A 170 -47.04 -9.73 3.62
C VAL A 170 -46.47 -9.68 2.18
N GLU A 171 -46.73 -8.63 1.46
CA GLU A 171 -46.23 -8.43 0.09
C GLU A 171 -44.77 -7.92 0.12
N PRO A 172 -43.81 -8.64 -0.53
CA PRO A 172 -42.36 -8.37 -0.46
C PRO A 172 -41.95 -6.97 -0.93
N ASN A 173 -42.73 -6.38 -1.83
CA ASN A 173 -42.46 -5.08 -2.44
C ASN A 173 -43.35 -3.94 -1.89
N ALA A 174 -44.17 -4.20 -0.87
CA ALA A 174 -44.96 -3.17 -0.22
C ALA A 174 -44.10 -2.33 0.75
N VAL A 175 -44.32 -1.02 0.75
CA VAL A 175 -43.57 -0.08 1.58
C VAL A 175 -43.91 -0.25 3.07
N LEU A 176 -42.90 -0.39 3.92
CA LEU A 176 -43.05 -0.46 5.37
C LEU A 176 -43.64 0.87 5.89
N PRO A 177 -44.73 0.85 6.67
CA PRO A 177 -45.37 2.08 7.19
C PRO A 177 -44.40 2.95 8.00
N ALA A 178 -43.53 2.33 8.82
CA ALA A 178 -42.54 3.02 9.64
C ALA A 178 -41.37 3.63 8.82
N ARG A 179 -41.19 3.19 7.59
CA ARG A 179 -40.05 3.57 6.69
C ARG A 179 -40.54 4.25 5.40
N ARG A 180 -41.76 4.77 5.38
CA ARG A 180 -42.37 5.46 4.22
C ARG A 180 -41.48 6.54 3.60
N PRO A 181 -40.79 7.41 4.37
CA PRO A 181 -39.97 8.45 3.77
C PRO A 181 -38.84 7.92 2.89
N ALA A 182 -38.20 6.80 3.28
CA ALA A 182 -37.13 6.15 2.50
C ALA A 182 -37.70 5.27 1.37
N GLY A 183 -38.94 4.76 1.54
CA GLY A 183 -39.55 3.83 0.58
C GLY A 183 -39.14 2.37 0.81
N ASP A 184 -38.62 2.04 1.98
CA ASP A 184 -38.16 0.68 2.29
C ASP A 184 -39.29 -0.35 2.19
N THR A 185 -38.96 -1.51 1.64
CA THR A 185 -39.77 -2.70 1.52
C THR A 185 -39.12 -3.85 2.28
N PRO A 186 -39.80 -4.99 2.55
CA PRO A 186 -39.15 -6.17 3.14
C PRO A 186 -37.87 -6.58 2.40
N LEU A 187 -37.85 -6.51 1.07
CA LEU A 187 -36.70 -6.89 0.26
C LEU A 187 -35.58 -5.86 0.31
N THR A 188 -35.87 -4.53 0.36
CA THR A 188 -34.82 -3.53 0.48
C THR A 188 -34.16 -3.56 1.85
N VAL A 189 -34.95 -3.79 2.94
CA VAL A 189 -34.37 -4.00 4.28
C VAL A 189 -33.49 -5.26 4.31
N LEU A 190 -33.93 -6.38 3.74
CA LEU A 190 -33.10 -7.58 3.66
C LEU A 190 -31.83 -7.36 2.83
N GLY A 191 -31.93 -6.64 1.71
CA GLY A 191 -30.77 -6.26 0.90
C GLY A 191 -29.83 -5.28 1.60
N HIS A 192 -30.38 -4.36 2.41
CA HIS A 192 -29.62 -3.45 3.25
C HIS A 192 -28.77 -4.23 4.27
N GLU A 193 -29.40 -5.12 5.04
CA GLU A 193 -28.68 -5.94 6.03
C GLU A 193 -27.65 -6.86 5.35
N ALA A 194 -27.96 -7.46 4.21
CA ALA A 194 -26.98 -8.25 3.45
C ALA A 194 -25.81 -7.40 2.95
N GLY A 195 -26.04 -6.12 2.70
CA GLY A 195 -25.02 -5.15 2.28
C GLY A 195 -24.00 -4.84 3.37
N HIS A 196 -24.41 -4.84 4.64
CA HIS A 196 -23.51 -4.51 5.76
C HIS A 196 -22.30 -5.43 5.88
N LEU A 197 -22.30 -6.64 5.34
CA LEU A 197 -21.09 -7.46 5.23
C LEU A 197 -19.94 -6.75 4.48
N PHE A 198 -20.23 -5.70 3.68
CA PHE A 198 -19.28 -4.99 2.83
C PHE A 198 -19.32 -3.46 2.98
N LEU A 199 -20.41 -2.91 3.53
CA LEU A 199 -20.83 -1.51 3.42
C LEU A 199 -21.33 -0.99 4.77
N ALA A 200 -21.33 0.19 5.01
CA ALA A 200 -20.75 1.43 4.56
C ALA A 200 -19.69 1.80 5.61
N TYR A 201 -18.48 1.34 5.42
CA TYR A 201 -17.37 1.55 6.37
C TYR A 201 -16.27 2.40 5.74
N ALA A 202 -16.18 2.38 4.41
CA ALA A 202 -15.17 3.13 3.67
C ALA A 202 -15.48 4.62 3.62
N SER A 203 -14.46 5.45 3.75
CA SER A 203 -14.57 6.90 3.60
C SER A 203 -13.26 7.50 3.15
N ILE A 204 -13.34 8.65 2.48
CA ILE A 204 -12.16 9.49 2.24
C ILE A 204 -11.60 10.00 3.56
N ARG A 205 -10.33 10.45 3.55
CA ARG A 205 -9.70 11.12 4.69
C ARG A 205 -9.89 12.63 4.59
N ASP A 206 -10.11 13.27 5.73
CA ASP A 206 -10.04 14.72 5.87
C ASP A 206 -8.63 15.09 6.31
N PRO A 207 -7.87 15.92 5.53
CA PRO A 207 -6.55 16.36 5.94
C PRO A 207 -6.53 17.14 7.27
N ALA A 208 -7.64 17.81 7.62
CA ALA A 208 -7.77 18.57 8.87
C ALA A 208 -8.10 17.67 10.07
N ASP A 209 -8.78 16.55 9.85
CA ASP A 209 -9.08 15.53 10.87
C ASP A 209 -8.98 14.12 10.26
N PRO A 210 -7.82 13.47 10.38
CA PRO A 210 -7.60 12.14 9.80
C PRO A 210 -8.51 11.03 10.36
N ARG A 211 -9.19 11.28 11.50
CA ARG A 211 -10.14 10.33 12.08
C ARG A 211 -11.56 10.51 11.54
N ALA A 212 -11.86 11.65 10.95
CA ALA A 212 -13.17 11.90 10.36
C ALA A 212 -13.48 10.92 9.22
N ARG A 213 -14.74 10.54 9.13
CA ARG A 213 -15.30 9.68 8.09
C ARG A 213 -16.46 10.42 7.43
N PRO A 214 -16.20 11.45 6.62
CA PRO A 214 -17.22 12.39 6.18
C PRO A 214 -18.28 11.77 5.26
N MET A 215 -18.00 10.64 4.61
CA MET A 215 -18.97 9.92 3.79
C MET A 215 -19.97 9.11 4.62
N LEU A 216 -19.69 8.87 5.91
CA LEU A 216 -20.51 8.04 6.78
C LEU A 216 -21.51 8.88 7.57
N GLY A 217 -22.68 8.30 7.80
CA GLY A 217 -23.81 8.88 8.53
C GLY A 217 -24.08 8.14 9.83
N ARG A 218 -25.31 7.64 9.98
CA ARG A 218 -25.78 6.96 11.18
C ARG A 218 -24.90 5.77 11.56
N GLN A 219 -24.53 5.68 12.84
CA GLN A 219 -23.72 4.61 13.43
C GLN A 219 -22.32 4.40 12.79
N GLY A 220 -21.93 5.25 11.83
CA GLY A 220 -20.71 5.04 11.06
C GLY A 220 -20.75 3.80 10.15
N ALA A 221 -21.97 3.27 9.92
CA ALA A 221 -22.23 2.08 9.10
C ALA A 221 -23.29 2.34 8.01
N HIS A 222 -23.65 3.59 7.78
CA HIS A 222 -24.60 4.04 6.75
C HIS A 222 -24.01 5.22 6.00
N TRP A 223 -24.53 5.51 4.80
CA TRP A 223 -24.09 6.67 4.05
C TRP A 223 -24.63 7.97 4.65
N ASN A 224 -23.79 9.01 4.62
CA ASN A 224 -24.18 10.36 5.04
C ASN A 224 -25.33 10.89 4.17
N PHE A 225 -26.36 11.48 4.80
CA PHE A 225 -27.51 12.05 4.06
C PHE A 225 -27.10 12.99 2.94
N SER A 226 -26.03 13.77 3.12
CA SER A 226 -25.50 14.74 2.16
C SER A 226 -24.46 14.15 1.19
N PHE A 227 -24.24 12.85 1.23
CA PHE A 227 -23.39 12.13 0.28
C PHE A 227 -24.23 11.56 -0.87
N ASN A 228 -23.87 11.86 -2.11
CA ASN A 228 -24.54 11.30 -3.29
C ASN A 228 -24.11 9.85 -3.48
N SER A 229 -24.73 8.94 -2.77
CA SER A 229 -24.48 7.50 -2.87
C SER A 229 -25.30 6.81 -3.97
N GLU A 230 -25.88 7.56 -4.92
CA GLU A 230 -26.72 7.04 -6.00
C GLU A 230 -27.88 6.16 -5.54
N ALA A 231 -28.55 6.58 -4.45
CA ALA A 231 -29.67 5.87 -3.82
C ALA A 231 -29.30 4.45 -3.36
N SER A 232 -28.10 4.30 -2.73
CA SER A 232 -27.65 3.06 -2.13
C SER A 232 -28.64 2.51 -1.11
N LEU A 233 -28.75 1.17 -1.03
CA LEU A 233 -29.56 0.47 0.01
C LEU A 233 -29.09 0.84 1.43
N LEU A 234 -27.82 1.21 1.62
CA LEU A 234 -27.23 1.56 2.92
C LEU A 234 -27.64 2.98 3.37
N GLU A 235 -28.95 3.25 3.40
CA GLU A 235 -29.54 4.54 3.74
C GLU A 235 -29.04 5.70 2.86
N GLY A 236 -28.86 5.45 1.58
CA GLY A 236 -28.29 6.41 0.63
C GLY A 236 -29.33 7.21 -0.15
N ASN A 237 -28.95 8.44 -0.51
CA ASN A 237 -29.70 9.32 -1.41
C ASN A 237 -29.02 9.44 -2.78
N ARG A 238 -29.83 9.65 -3.84
CA ARG A 238 -29.36 10.26 -5.08
C ARG A 238 -29.65 11.76 -4.98
N ILE A 239 -28.59 12.57 -5.16
CA ILE A 239 -28.66 14.03 -4.98
C ILE A 239 -28.47 14.71 -6.34
N CYS A 240 -29.41 15.56 -6.69
CA CYS A 240 -29.37 16.41 -7.87
C CYS A 240 -28.79 17.78 -7.53
N ASP A 241 -27.83 18.28 -8.31
CA ASP A 241 -27.24 19.61 -8.22
C ASP A 241 -27.82 20.54 -9.26
N ARG A 242 -28.66 21.49 -8.87
CA ARG A 242 -29.35 22.43 -9.74
C ARG A 242 -28.41 23.35 -10.54
N GLN A 243 -27.15 23.48 -10.15
CA GLN A 243 -26.17 24.23 -10.94
C GLN A 243 -25.63 23.43 -12.13
N LEU A 244 -25.77 22.12 -12.13
CA LEU A 244 -25.21 21.26 -13.16
C LEU A 244 -26.27 20.63 -14.07
N GLN A 245 -27.51 20.49 -13.58
CA GLN A 245 -28.58 19.84 -14.32
C GLN A 245 -29.96 20.30 -13.85
N SER A 246 -30.99 20.01 -14.66
CA SER A 246 -32.37 20.23 -14.26
C SER A 246 -32.76 19.25 -13.16
N CYS A 247 -33.28 19.77 -12.04
CA CYS A 247 -33.71 18.99 -10.90
C CYS A 247 -35.20 19.27 -10.56
N PRO A 248 -35.93 18.31 -9.96
CA PRO A 248 -37.29 18.51 -9.53
C PRO A 248 -37.45 19.55 -8.40
N GLY A 249 -38.65 20.11 -8.28
CA GLY A 249 -39.01 21.09 -7.24
C GLY A 249 -38.53 22.52 -7.51
N PRO A 250 -38.90 23.49 -6.68
CA PRO A 250 -38.62 24.92 -6.87
C PRO A 250 -37.12 25.21 -6.65
N ALA A 251 -36.56 26.08 -7.51
CA ALA A 251 -35.12 26.40 -7.48
C ALA A 251 -34.71 27.15 -6.20
N GLU A 252 -35.60 27.95 -5.64
CA GLU A 252 -35.39 28.75 -4.41
C GLU A 252 -35.28 27.90 -3.15
N ALA A 253 -35.67 26.62 -3.17
CA ALA A 253 -35.65 25.73 -2.01
C ALA A 253 -34.23 25.28 -1.64
N GLY A 254 -33.24 25.49 -2.52
CA GLY A 254 -31.82 25.15 -2.31
C GLY A 254 -31.12 24.61 -3.54
N ARG A 255 -29.79 24.65 -3.52
CA ARG A 255 -28.96 24.16 -4.64
C ARG A 255 -29.12 22.66 -4.89
N PHE A 256 -29.14 21.87 -3.81
CA PHE A 256 -29.22 20.41 -3.89
C PHE A 256 -30.61 19.92 -3.55
N VAL A 257 -31.03 18.83 -4.18
CA VAL A 257 -32.29 18.15 -3.84
C VAL A 257 -32.09 16.63 -3.95
N THR A 258 -32.57 15.88 -2.96
CA THR A 258 -32.63 14.41 -3.04
C THR A 258 -33.73 14.00 -4.01
N VAL A 259 -33.43 13.09 -4.95
CA VAL A 259 -34.37 12.66 -5.99
C VAL A 259 -34.77 11.21 -5.93
N ALA A 260 -33.96 10.39 -5.27
CA ALA A 260 -34.22 8.96 -5.03
C ALA A 260 -33.52 8.50 -3.73
N ALA A 261 -33.96 7.38 -3.17
CA ALA A 261 -33.37 6.74 -2.00
C ALA A 261 -33.56 5.22 -2.08
N VAL A 262 -32.64 4.45 -1.50
CA VAL A 262 -32.66 3.00 -1.27
C VAL A 262 -33.12 2.14 -2.45
N GLU A 263 -32.60 2.40 -3.66
CA GLU A 263 -32.98 1.68 -4.87
C GLU A 263 -32.16 0.41 -5.15
N GLY A 264 -30.88 0.39 -4.79
CA GLY A 264 -29.97 -0.72 -5.09
C GLY A 264 -28.56 -0.47 -4.57
N PHE A 265 -27.61 -1.30 -4.95
CA PHE A 265 -26.19 -1.09 -4.65
C PHE A 265 -25.57 -0.19 -5.71
N SER A 266 -25.06 0.95 -5.29
CA SER A 266 -24.43 1.94 -6.16
C SER A 266 -23.17 1.41 -6.84
N PRO A 267 -22.61 2.10 -7.86
CA PRO A 267 -21.32 1.70 -8.44
C PRO A 267 -20.19 1.63 -7.41
N LEU A 268 -20.15 2.54 -6.43
CA LEU A 268 -19.18 2.51 -5.34
C LEU A 268 -19.44 1.32 -4.40
N ASP A 269 -20.71 1.05 -4.05
CA ASP A 269 -21.07 -0.13 -3.26
C ASP A 269 -20.60 -1.41 -3.96
N GLN A 270 -20.87 -1.53 -5.27
CA GLN A 270 -20.45 -2.69 -6.06
C GLN A 270 -18.92 -2.85 -6.09
N TYR A 271 -18.15 -1.75 -6.10
CA TYR A 271 -16.70 -1.81 -5.96
C TYR A 271 -16.29 -2.35 -4.57
N LEU A 272 -16.86 -1.82 -3.50
CA LEU A 272 -16.59 -2.26 -2.13
C LEU A 272 -17.03 -3.72 -1.89
N MET A 273 -18.08 -4.18 -2.55
CA MET A 273 -18.50 -5.59 -2.58
C MET A 273 -17.55 -6.49 -3.41
N GLY A 274 -16.62 -5.91 -4.18
CA GLY A 274 -15.76 -6.66 -5.11
C GLY A 274 -16.45 -7.09 -6.40
N LEU A 275 -17.54 -6.46 -6.79
CA LEU A 275 -18.33 -6.80 -7.98
C LEU A 275 -17.97 -5.97 -9.21
N ARG A 276 -17.34 -4.80 -9.00
CA ARG A 276 -17.03 -3.82 -10.04
C ARG A 276 -15.57 -3.40 -9.99
N PRO A 277 -14.89 -3.24 -11.14
CA PRO A 277 -13.53 -2.68 -11.15
C PRO A 277 -13.56 -1.16 -10.82
N PRO A 278 -12.49 -0.60 -10.27
CA PRO A 278 -12.47 0.82 -9.91
C PRO A 278 -12.66 1.76 -11.10
N TRP A 279 -12.13 1.44 -12.27
CA TRP A 279 -12.27 2.28 -13.47
C TRP A 279 -13.70 2.34 -14.06
N GLU A 280 -14.63 1.50 -13.59
CA GLU A 280 -16.05 1.57 -13.93
C GLU A 280 -16.87 2.34 -12.88
N VAL A 281 -16.26 2.82 -11.80
CA VAL A 281 -16.93 3.61 -10.75
C VAL A 281 -16.86 5.08 -11.14
N PRO A 282 -17.99 5.73 -11.45
CA PRO A 282 -17.99 7.15 -11.75
C PRO A 282 -17.69 7.99 -10.52
N ASP A 283 -17.14 9.18 -10.72
CA ASP A 283 -17.01 10.17 -9.66
C ASP A 283 -18.35 10.50 -9.04
N THR A 284 -18.36 10.67 -7.73
CA THR A 284 -19.52 11.10 -6.95
C THR A 284 -19.19 12.38 -6.19
N PHE A 285 -19.99 12.76 -5.20
CA PHE A 285 -19.74 13.96 -4.41
C PHE A 285 -20.39 13.92 -3.02
N LEU A 286 -19.78 14.65 -2.11
CA LEU A 286 -20.31 15.00 -0.80
C LEU A 286 -20.66 16.49 -0.79
N VAL A 287 -21.79 16.86 -0.21
CA VAL A 287 -22.11 18.25 0.05
C VAL A 287 -21.60 18.60 1.45
N VAL A 288 -20.45 19.28 1.50
CA VAL A 288 -19.85 19.78 2.74
C VAL A 288 -20.46 21.12 3.14
N ASN A 289 -20.36 21.48 4.43
CA ASN A 289 -21.04 22.66 5.00
C ASN A 289 -22.53 22.65 4.67
N SER A 290 -23.14 21.46 4.74
CA SER A 290 -24.53 21.24 4.41
C SER A 290 -25.45 21.90 5.43
N THR A 291 -26.57 22.48 4.96
CA THR A 291 -27.65 22.92 5.84
C THR A 291 -28.39 21.76 6.52
N ILE A 292 -28.16 20.52 6.10
CA ILE A 292 -28.53 19.30 6.81
C ILE A 292 -27.47 19.05 7.88
N THR A 293 -27.79 19.34 9.12
CA THR A 293 -26.87 19.22 10.25
C THR A 293 -26.76 17.82 10.83
N ASN A 294 -27.73 16.94 10.56
CA ASN A 294 -27.73 15.55 10.97
C ASN A 294 -27.28 14.65 9.80
N PRO A 295 -26.03 14.16 9.77
CA PRO A 295 -25.56 13.28 8.70
C PRO A 295 -26.25 11.91 8.69
N GLY A 296 -26.80 11.46 9.83
CA GLY A 296 -27.55 10.22 9.99
C GLY A 296 -29.07 10.37 9.79
N ARG A 297 -29.51 11.45 9.15
CA ARG A 297 -30.92 11.60 8.79
C ARG A 297 -31.37 10.47 7.86
N ILE A 298 -32.56 9.92 8.11
CA ILE A 298 -33.15 8.89 7.24
C ILE A 298 -33.26 9.42 5.80
N PRO A 299 -32.83 8.68 4.79
CA PRO A 299 -32.88 9.10 3.39
C PRO A 299 -34.34 9.26 2.94
N GLN A 300 -34.59 10.24 2.11
CA GLN A 300 -35.90 10.45 1.49
C GLN A 300 -35.79 11.35 0.26
N PRO A 301 -36.58 11.12 -0.81
CA PRO A 301 -36.67 12.02 -1.95
C PRO A 301 -37.33 13.37 -1.56
N GLY A 302 -37.04 14.42 -2.35
CA GLY A 302 -37.70 15.72 -2.27
C GLY A 302 -37.15 16.70 -1.22
N VAL A 303 -36.04 16.37 -0.54
CA VAL A 303 -35.40 17.27 0.44
C VAL A 303 -34.43 18.19 -0.27
N SER A 304 -34.72 19.50 -0.23
CA SER A 304 -33.82 20.53 -0.76
C SER A 304 -32.91 21.10 0.34
N PHE A 305 -31.66 21.39 0.01
CA PHE A 305 -30.67 21.92 0.96
C PHE A 305 -29.54 22.66 0.23
N ASN A 306 -28.71 23.36 1.02
CA ASN A 306 -27.54 24.08 0.51
C ASN A 306 -26.24 23.54 1.11
N GLY A 307 -25.13 23.86 0.48
CA GLY A 307 -23.78 23.52 0.89
C GLY A 307 -22.79 23.67 -0.26
N THR A 308 -21.60 23.14 -0.08
CA THR A 308 -20.52 23.17 -1.08
C THR A 308 -20.30 21.79 -1.64
N ARG A 309 -20.34 21.63 -2.97
CA ARG A 309 -20.02 20.36 -3.64
C ARG A 309 -18.54 20.03 -3.52
N ARG A 310 -18.19 18.86 -3.01
CA ARG A 310 -16.87 18.25 -3.05
C ARG A 310 -16.96 16.97 -3.86
N ASN A 311 -16.35 16.94 -5.03
CA ASN A 311 -16.28 15.72 -5.83
C ASN A 311 -15.37 14.70 -5.15
N ILE A 312 -15.68 13.42 -5.34
CA ILE A 312 -14.96 12.28 -4.77
C ILE A 312 -14.79 11.25 -5.88
N SER A 313 -13.56 10.84 -6.11
CA SER A 313 -13.24 9.70 -6.97
C SER A 313 -13.07 8.42 -6.14
N VAL A 314 -13.21 7.27 -6.79
CA VAL A 314 -12.91 5.98 -6.16
C VAL A 314 -11.45 5.87 -5.75
N GLU A 315 -10.53 6.54 -6.46
CA GLU A 315 -9.10 6.55 -6.12
C GLU A 315 -8.81 7.24 -4.78
N GLU A 316 -9.59 8.25 -4.40
CA GLU A 316 -9.49 8.85 -3.06
C GLU A 316 -9.91 7.87 -1.95
N VAL A 317 -10.94 7.06 -2.21
CA VAL A 317 -11.35 5.99 -1.28
C VAL A 317 -10.28 4.91 -1.20
N ILE A 318 -9.70 4.50 -2.33
CA ILE A 318 -8.59 3.54 -2.40
C ILE A 318 -7.36 4.07 -1.65
N ALA A 319 -7.03 5.34 -1.81
CA ALA A 319 -5.91 5.97 -1.09
C ALA A 319 -6.12 5.97 0.43
N ALA A 320 -7.38 6.05 0.88
CA ALA A 320 -7.74 6.08 2.29
C ALA A 320 -7.81 4.69 2.95
N GLU A 321 -8.38 3.70 2.25
CA GLU A 321 -8.71 2.39 2.80
C GLU A 321 -7.84 1.25 2.24
N GLY A 322 -7.06 1.51 1.19
CA GLY A 322 -6.38 0.50 0.40
C GLY A 322 -7.24 -0.07 -0.73
N ARG A 323 -6.63 -0.87 -1.61
CA ARG A 323 -7.38 -1.58 -2.67
C ARG A 323 -8.26 -2.66 -2.07
N ARG A 324 -9.43 -2.83 -2.67
CA ARG A 324 -10.35 -3.92 -2.32
C ARG A 324 -9.73 -5.28 -2.69
N THR A 325 -9.51 -6.13 -1.70
CA THR A 325 -8.96 -7.49 -1.87
C THR A 325 -9.85 -8.52 -1.17
N PRO A 326 -10.25 -9.66 -1.82
CA PRO A 326 -10.07 -9.98 -3.24
C PRO A 326 -10.75 -8.97 -4.16
N ASP A 327 -10.16 -8.68 -5.31
CA ASP A 327 -10.72 -7.72 -6.24
C ASP A 327 -11.85 -8.31 -7.12
N HIS A 328 -12.40 -7.51 -8.02
CA HIS A 328 -13.52 -7.88 -8.89
C HIS A 328 -13.24 -9.07 -9.80
N THR A 329 -11.99 -9.48 -10.00
CA THR A 329 -11.63 -10.62 -10.87
C THR A 329 -11.93 -11.96 -10.19
N VAL A 330 -11.68 -12.05 -8.89
CA VAL A 330 -11.76 -13.30 -8.11
C VAL A 330 -12.77 -13.23 -6.95
N ALA A 331 -13.36 -12.07 -6.65
CA ALA A 331 -14.36 -11.93 -5.60
C ALA A 331 -15.60 -12.81 -5.86
N GLN A 332 -16.18 -13.31 -4.78
CA GLN A 332 -17.39 -14.10 -4.81
C GLN A 332 -18.54 -13.30 -5.44
N ARG A 333 -19.32 -13.95 -6.31
CA ARG A 333 -20.50 -13.37 -6.97
C ARG A 333 -21.78 -14.14 -6.73
N ARG A 334 -21.69 -15.36 -6.22
CA ARG A 334 -22.85 -16.19 -5.88
C ARG A 334 -22.87 -16.38 -4.37
N PHE A 335 -23.93 -15.93 -3.73
CA PHE A 335 -24.10 -15.96 -2.29
C PHE A 335 -25.26 -16.89 -1.92
N ARG A 336 -25.06 -17.73 -0.90
CA ARG A 336 -26.07 -18.63 -0.41
C ARG A 336 -26.70 -18.12 0.87
N PHE A 337 -28.02 -18.05 0.88
CA PHE A 337 -28.83 -17.56 1.97
C PHE A 337 -29.72 -18.70 2.51
N ALA A 338 -29.64 -19.00 3.79
CA ALA A 338 -30.61 -19.86 4.45
C ALA A 338 -31.60 -18.99 5.24
N PHE A 339 -32.87 -19.17 4.97
CA PHE A 339 -33.95 -18.49 5.68
C PHE A 339 -34.46 -19.35 6.85
N ILE A 340 -34.51 -18.75 8.04
CA ILE A 340 -34.86 -19.43 9.29
C ILE A 340 -36.02 -18.67 9.92
N LEU A 341 -37.09 -19.39 10.28
CA LEU A 341 -38.19 -18.90 11.12
C LEU A 341 -38.06 -19.50 12.51
N VAL A 342 -37.87 -18.63 13.51
CA VAL A 342 -37.95 -19.04 14.92
C VAL A 342 -39.38 -18.88 15.41
N THR A 343 -40.00 -19.99 15.82
CA THR A 343 -41.41 -20.04 16.21
C THR A 343 -41.60 -20.87 17.48
N ARG A 344 -42.75 -20.70 18.12
CA ARG A 344 -43.19 -21.61 19.19
C ARG A 344 -43.81 -22.86 18.59
N PRO A 345 -43.63 -24.04 19.21
CA PRO A 345 -44.28 -25.25 18.75
C PRO A 345 -45.80 -25.10 18.66
N ALA A 346 -46.39 -25.52 17.54
CA ALA A 346 -47.82 -25.46 17.27
C ALA A 346 -48.46 -24.08 17.35
N SER A 347 -47.74 -23.01 16.95
CA SER A 347 -48.30 -21.67 16.82
C SER A 347 -49.42 -21.63 15.79
N ALA A 348 -50.52 -20.96 16.09
CA ALA A 348 -51.70 -20.92 15.24
C ALA A 348 -51.47 -20.22 13.89
N ASP A 349 -50.50 -19.31 13.82
CA ASP A 349 -50.09 -18.51 12.65
C ASP A 349 -48.82 -19.00 11.96
N GLU A 350 -48.28 -20.16 12.39
CA GLU A 350 -47.04 -20.73 11.86
C GLU A 350 -47.12 -20.97 10.33
N ALA A 351 -48.22 -21.53 9.84
CA ALA A 351 -48.39 -21.77 8.42
C ALA A 351 -48.41 -20.51 7.58
N GLN A 352 -49.07 -19.43 8.08
CA GLN A 352 -49.09 -18.14 7.44
C GLN A 352 -47.70 -17.49 7.45
N ALA A 353 -46.98 -17.59 8.56
CA ALA A 353 -45.62 -17.05 8.70
C ALA A 353 -44.63 -17.75 7.75
N ILE A 354 -44.74 -19.08 7.62
CA ILE A 354 -43.94 -19.85 6.68
C ILE A 354 -44.21 -19.39 5.23
N GLU A 355 -45.50 -19.25 4.85
CA GLU A 355 -45.88 -18.79 3.51
C GLU A 355 -45.35 -17.40 3.20
N GLN A 356 -45.46 -16.47 4.16
CA GLN A 356 -44.94 -15.12 4.02
C GLN A 356 -43.40 -15.11 3.85
N LEU A 357 -42.69 -15.84 4.69
CA LEU A 357 -41.24 -15.95 4.63
C LEU A 357 -40.75 -16.63 3.35
N ASP A 358 -41.43 -17.69 2.89
CA ASP A 358 -41.10 -18.38 1.65
C ASP A 358 -41.33 -17.48 0.41
N ARG A 359 -42.28 -16.57 0.46
CA ARG A 359 -42.51 -15.55 -0.56
C ARG A 359 -41.33 -14.57 -0.60
N TYR A 360 -40.86 -14.06 0.53
CA TYR A 360 -39.67 -13.21 0.61
C TYR A 360 -38.44 -13.92 0.03
N ARG A 361 -38.23 -15.18 0.47
CA ARG A 361 -37.13 -16.01 0.01
C ARG A 361 -37.08 -16.12 -1.53
N ARG A 362 -38.18 -16.45 -2.16
CA ARG A 362 -38.28 -16.63 -3.63
C ARG A 362 -38.06 -15.32 -4.38
N GLU A 363 -38.63 -14.20 -3.88
CA GLU A 363 -38.53 -12.90 -4.51
C GLU A 363 -37.12 -12.28 -4.34
N PHE A 364 -36.44 -12.63 -3.25
CA PHE A 364 -35.12 -12.06 -2.90
C PHE A 364 -34.04 -12.40 -3.93
N GLU A 365 -34.07 -13.57 -4.55
CA GLU A 365 -33.09 -13.95 -5.59
C GLU A 365 -33.12 -12.96 -6.77
N GLY A 366 -34.29 -12.66 -7.27
CA GLY A 366 -34.50 -11.69 -8.34
C GLY A 366 -34.19 -10.25 -7.89
N PHE A 367 -34.57 -9.90 -6.67
CA PHE A 367 -34.26 -8.58 -6.10
C PHE A 367 -32.75 -8.37 -5.98
N PHE A 368 -32.01 -9.33 -5.38
CA PHE A 368 -30.57 -9.21 -5.16
C PHE A 368 -29.79 -9.09 -6.47
N ALA A 369 -30.21 -9.86 -7.49
CA ALA A 369 -29.62 -9.75 -8.83
C ALA A 369 -29.83 -8.35 -9.43
N ARG A 370 -31.04 -7.78 -9.32
CA ARG A 370 -31.31 -6.41 -9.79
C ARG A 370 -30.56 -5.36 -8.98
N ALA A 371 -30.55 -5.47 -7.66
CA ALA A 371 -29.87 -4.53 -6.77
C ALA A 371 -28.36 -4.45 -7.03
N THR A 372 -27.72 -5.58 -7.42
CA THR A 372 -26.31 -5.66 -7.80
C THR A 372 -26.06 -5.34 -9.28
N GLY A 373 -27.08 -4.93 -10.06
CA GLY A 373 -26.96 -4.70 -11.49
C GLY A 373 -26.59 -5.97 -12.28
N GLY A 374 -27.03 -7.14 -11.85
CA GLY A 374 -26.74 -8.45 -12.44
C GLY A 374 -25.30 -8.96 -12.19
N ARG A 375 -24.54 -8.30 -11.32
CA ARG A 375 -23.13 -8.65 -11.05
C ARG A 375 -22.97 -9.73 -9.99
N ALA A 376 -24.01 -9.97 -9.19
CA ALA A 376 -24.07 -11.07 -8.23
C ALA A 376 -25.46 -11.70 -8.19
N SER A 377 -25.52 -12.93 -7.62
CA SER A 377 -26.74 -13.69 -7.44
C SER A 377 -26.88 -14.23 -6.04
N ALA A 378 -28.12 -14.34 -5.55
CA ALA A 378 -28.48 -15.07 -4.35
C ALA A 378 -29.03 -16.45 -4.73
N ASP A 379 -28.67 -17.50 -3.96
CA ASP A 379 -29.27 -18.84 -4.02
C ASP A 379 -29.83 -19.14 -2.63
N THR A 380 -31.13 -19.32 -2.54
CA THR A 380 -31.87 -19.54 -1.30
C THR A 380 -32.28 -20.98 -1.07
N SER A 381 -31.82 -21.90 -1.90
CA SER A 381 -32.14 -23.34 -1.79
C SER A 381 -31.32 -23.98 -0.68
N LEU A 382 -31.94 -24.90 0.06
CA LEU A 382 -31.22 -25.76 1.01
C LEU A 382 -30.57 -26.93 0.27
N ARG A 383 -29.25 -27.02 0.32
CA ARG A 383 -28.46 -28.08 -0.35
C ARG A 383 -27.22 -28.42 0.48
N LYS A 384 -26.65 -29.61 0.26
CA LYS A 384 -25.38 -30.04 0.82
C LYS A 384 -24.23 -29.21 0.26
N ALA A 385 -23.18 -29.08 1.07
CA ALA A 385 -22.01 -28.32 0.72
C ALA A 385 -21.11 -29.01 -0.31
N LEU A 386 -20.77 -28.34 -1.37
CA LEU A 386 -19.68 -28.66 -2.29
C LEU A 386 -18.69 -27.48 -2.31
N HIS A 387 -17.45 -27.71 -1.93
CA HIS A 387 -16.51 -26.64 -1.73
C HIS A 387 -15.31 -26.75 -2.66
N LEU A 388 -14.94 -25.66 -3.30
CA LEU A 388 -13.71 -25.51 -4.07
C LEU A 388 -12.68 -24.76 -3.25
N SER A 389 -11.45 -25.24 -3.23
CA SER A 389 -10.35 -24.63 -2.46
C SER A 389 -9.00 -24.77 -3.15
N ALA A 390 -7.98 -24.19 -2.55
CA ALA A 390 -6.61 -24.21 -3.04
C ALA A 390 -6.40 -23.45 -4.37
N PHE A 391 -7.11 -22.30 -4.53
CA PHE A 391 -6.85 -21.37 -5.65
C PHE A 391 -5.73 -20.40 -5.29
N PRO A 392 -4.83 -20.08 -6.25
CA PRO A 392 -3.99 -18.90 -6.11
C PRO A 392 -4.87 -17.63 -6.08
N ALA A 393 -4.65 -16.75 -5.11
CA ALA A 393 -5.42 -15.51 -5.00
C ALA A 393 -5.32 -14.62 -6.26
N ALA A 394 -4.15 -14.61 -6.92
CA ALA A 394 -3.91 -13.90 -8.17
C ALA A 394 -4.36 -14.67 -9.42
N GLY A 395 -4.74 -15.95 -9.30
CA GLY A 395 -5.14 -16.79 -10.43
C GLY A 395 -4.03 -17.65 -11.01
N VAL A 396 -4.07 -17.94 -12.31
CA VAL A 396 -3.13 -18.82 -13.01
C VAL A 396 -2.55 -18.08 -14.22
N LEU A 397 -1.28 -18.31 -14.54
CA LEU A 397 -0.66 -17.75 -15.74
C LEU A 397 -1.20 -18.44 -17.01
N LEU A 398 -1.30 -17.68 -18.09
CA LEU A 398 -1.63 -18.22 -19.41
C LEU A 398 -0.62 -19.32 -19.80
N GLY A 399 -1.12 -20.52 -20.13
CA GLY A 399 -0.30 -21.71 -20.34
C GLY A 399 0.22 -22.38 -19.05
N GLY A 400 0.00 -21.76 -17.89
CA GLY A 400 0.37 -22.32 -16.59
C GLY A 400 -0.69 -23.24 -16.00
N THR A 401 -0.37 -23.87 -14.86
CA THR A 401 -1.21 -24.83 -14.16
C THR A 401 -1.26 -24.50 -12.68
N ALA A 402 -2.44 -24.63 -12.05
CA ALA A 402 -2.61 -24.53 -10.62
C ALA A 402 -3.39 -25.73 -10.05
N PRO A 403 -3.04 -26.23 -8.85
CA PRO A 403 -3.82 -27.28 -8.19
C PRO A 403 -5.10 -26.71 -7.59
N VAL A 404 -6.19 -27.44 -7.71
CA VAL A 404 -7.49 -27.12 -7.11
C VAL A 404 -8.01 -28.37 -6.40
N ARG A 405 -8.76 -28.18 -5.35
CA ARG A 405 -9.40 -29.25 -4.59
C ARG A 405 -10.90 -29.02 -4.49
N VAL A 406 -11.67 -30.05 -4.81
CA VAL A 406 -13.09 -30.09 -4.48
C VAL A 406 -13.29 -30.96 -3.23
N SER A 407 -14.16 -30.52 -2.32
CA SER A 407 -14.39 -31.22 -1.05
C SER A 407 -15.84 -31.16 -0.58
N LEU A 408 -16.22 -32.15 0.19
CA LEU A 408 -17.47 -32.27 0.92
C LEU A 408 -17.23 -31.98 2.40
N GLN A 409 -18.30 -31.77 3.15
CA GLN A 409 -18.20 -31.62 4.60
C GLN A 409 -17.88 -32.94 5.30
N SER A 410 -18.50 -34.03 4.85
CA SER A 410 -18.31 -35.36 5.39
C SER A 410 -17.82 -36.34 4.31
N PRO A 411 -17.16 -37.47 4.69
CA PRO A 411 -16.77 -38.48 3.71
C PRO A 411 -17.96 -39.00 2.89
N ALA A 412 -17.73 -39.21 1.60
CA ALA A 412 -18.72 -39.75 0.69
C ALA A 412 -19.06 -41.21 1.07
N GLU A 413 -20.34 -41.56 1.07
CA GLU A 413 -20.78 -42.94 1.32
C GLU A 413 -20.52 -43.87 0.12
N THR A 414 -20.58 -43.31 -1.07
CA THR A 414 -20.32 -43.97 -2.36
C THR A 414 -19.41 -43.09 -3.21
N ASP A 415 -18.82 -43.65 -4.25
CA ASP A 415 -18.05 -42.89 -5.22
C ASP A 415 -18.95 -41.80 -5.85
N LEU A 416 -18.52 -40.50 -5.72
CA LEU A 416 -19.25 -39.36 -6.27
C LEU A 416 -18.48 -38.77 -7.45
N SER A 417 -19.13 -38.75 -8.61
CA SER A 417 -18.59 -38.06 -9.79
C SER A 417 -18.91 -36.56 -9.72
N VAL A 418 -17.91 -35.75 -9.59
CA VAL A 418 -18.02 -34.27 -9.65
C VAL A 418 -17.71 -33.82 -11.07
N LEU A 419 -18.69 -33.28 -11.75
CA LEU A 419 -18.54 -32.68 -13.08
C LEU A 419 -17.86 -31.34 -12.94
N LEU A 420 -16.89 -31.04 -13.82
CA LEU A 420 -16.13 -29.81 -13.84
C LEU A 420 -16.33 -29.12 -15.20
N ALA A 421 -16.66 -27.84 -15.16
CA ALA A 421 -16.88 -27.04 -16.37
C ALA A 421 -16.24 -25.64 -16.24
N SER A 422 -15.79 -25.11 -17.36
CA SER A 422 -15.49 -23.69 -17.54
C SER A 422 -16.41 -23.15 -18.64
N PRO A 423 -17.55 -22.54 -18.27
CA PRO A 423 -18.56 -22.12 -19.24
C PRO A 423 -18.04 -21.12 -20.29
N ASP A 424 -17.06 -20.33 -19.91
CA ASP A 424 -16.41 -19.34 -20.75
C ASP A 424 -15.21 -19.88 -21.55
N GLY A 425 -14.80 -21.13 -21.30
CA GLY A 425 -13.68 -21.79 -21.99
C GLY A 425 -12.29 -21.18 -21.67
N ALA A 426 -12.17 -20.35 -20.64
CA ALA A 426 -10.90 -19.75 -20.26
C ALA A 426 -9.99 -20.72 -19.48
N LEU A 427 -10.58 -21.77 -18.87
CA LEU A 427 -9.86 -22.75 -18.07
C LEU A 427 -9.91 -24.13 -18.71
N GLY A 428 -8.76 -24.80 -18.81
CA GLY A 428 -8.64 -26.22 -19.12
C GLY A 428 -8.84 -27.06 -17.88
N LEU A 429 -9.81 -27.98 -17.91
CA LEU A 429 -10.23 -28.80 -16.79
C LEU A 429 -10.34 -30.26 -17.23
N PRO A 430 -10.16 -31.26 -16.34
CA PRO A 430 -10.70 -32.60 -16.58
C PRO A 430 -12.24 -32.50 -16.58
N GLY A 431 -12.91 -33.27 -17.42
CA GLY A 431 -14.39 -33.24 -17.52
C GLY A 431 -15.07 -33.61 -16.22
N SER A 432 -14.43 -34.44 -15.39
CA SER A 432 -14.89 -34.82 -14.05
C SER A 432 -13.75 -35.28 -13.16
N VAL A 433 -14.03 -35.30 -11.85
CA VAL A 433 -13.15 -35.92 -10.84
C VAL A 433 -14.01 -36.74 -9.87
N THR A 434 -13.48 -37.85 -9.37
CA THR A 434 -14.20 -38.72 -8.45
C THR A 434 -13.74 -38.49 -7.01
N ILE A 435 -14.67 -38.16 -6.12
CA ILE A 435 -14.49 -38.28 -4.67
C ILE A 435 -14.83 -39.70 -4.30
N ARG A 436 -13.85 -40.49 -3.87
CA ARG A 436 -14.03 -41.91 -3.57
C ARG A 436 -14.79 -42.12 -2.26
N ALA A 437 -15.51 -43.18 -2.17
CA ALA A 437 -16.14 -43.62 -0.93
C ALA A 437 -15.14 -43.64 0.24
N GLY A 438 -15.57 -43.16 1.39
CA GLY A 438 -14.73 -42.99 2.59
C GLY A 438 -13.80 -41.79 2.58
N THR A 439 -13.74 -41.00 1.49
CA THR A 439 -12.99 -39.77 1.41
C THR A 439 -13.90 -38.55 1.28
N SER A 440 -13.42 -37.39 1.66
CA SER A 440 -14.19 -36.13 1.57
C SER A 440 -13.65 -35.17 0.50
N SER A 441 -12.65 -35.52 -0.29
CA SER A 441 -12.10 -34.60 -1.29
C SER A 441 -11.39 -35.29 -2.44
N ALA A 442 -11.29 -34.58 -3.56
CA ALA A 442 -10.46 -34.94 -4.70
C ALA A 442 -9.71 -33.70 -5.21
N ALA A 443 -8.49 -33.92 -5.71
CA ALA A 443 -7.67 -32.84 -6.30
C ALA A 443 -7.64 -32.98 -7.82
N PHE A 444 -7.53 -31.84 -8.52
CA PHE A 444 -7.37 -31.78 -9.96
C PHE A 444 -6.54 -30.54 -10.33
N ALA A 445 -6.10 -30.47 -11.59
CA ALA A 445 -5.36 -29.35 -12.11
C ALA A 445 -6.25 -28.45 -12.96
N VAL A 446 -6.05 -27.14 -12.85
CA VAL A 446 -6.63 -26.11 -13.71
C VAL A 446 -5.53 -25.54 -14.60
N HIS A 447 -5.78 -25.42 -15.89
CA HIS A 447 -4.86 -24.83 -16.86
C HIS A 447 -5.41 -23.47 -17.36
N GLY A 448 -4.60 -22.44 -17.44
CA GLY A 448 -4.97 -21.17 -18.05
C GLY A 448 -4.91 -21.26 -19.59
N LEU A 449 -6.06 -21.24 -20.27
CA LEU A 449 -6.15 -21.38 -21.72
C LEU A 449 -6.29 -20.03 -22.45
N ARG A 450 -6.97 -19.07 -21.84
CA ARG A 450 -7.25 -17.76 -22.44
C ARG A 450 -7.17 -16.68 -21.35
N ALA A 451 -6.43 -15.61 -21.64
CA ALA A 451 -6.32 -14.48 -20.72
C ALA A 451 -7.69 -13.83 -20.44
N GLY A 452 -7.86 -13.37 -19.20
CA GLY A 452 -9.08 -12.79 -18.66
C GLY A 452 -9.50 -13.49 -17.36
N VAL A 453 -10.79 -13.48 -17.06
CA VAL A 453 -11.32 -14.19 -15.87
C VAL A 453 -12.04 -15.45 -16.31
N GLY A 454 -11.60 -16.60 -15.85
CA GLY A 454 -12.25 -17.87 -16.07
C GLY A 454 -13.17 -18.25 -14.91
N GLU A 455 -14.32 -18.83 -15.21
CA GLU A 455 -15.21 -19.40 -14.21
C GLU A 455 -15.04 -20.92 -14.15
N LEU A 456 -14.82 -21.44 -12.95
CA LEU A 456 -14.78 -22.87 -12.64
C LEU A 456 -16.07 -23.24 -11.94
N VAL A 457 -16.81 -24.15 -12.51
CA VAL A 457 -18.05 -24.71 -11.95
C VAL A 457 -17.82 -26.19 -11.62
N ALA A 458 -18.13 -26.58 -10.38
CA ALA A 458 -18.14 -27.96 -9.95
C ALA A 458 -19.56 -28.35 -9.50
N SER A 459 -20.09 -29.47 -10.00
CA SER A 459 -21.45 -29.92 -9.69
C SER A 459 -21.53 -31.45 -9.54
N ILE A 460 -22.45 -31.89 -8.69
CA ILE A 460 -22.79 -33.30 -8.55
C ILE A 460 -24.24 -33.46 -9.06
N PRO A 461 -24.48 -34.32 -10.05
CA PRO A 461 -25.83 -34.54 -10.58
C PRO A 461 -26.85 -34.97 -9.51
N GLY A 462 -28.11 -34.59 -9.68
CA GLY A 462 -29.22 -34.99 -8.80
C GLY A 462 -29.76 -33.89 -7.88
N GLY A 463 -29.15 -32.68 -7.85
CA GLY A 463 -29.70 -31.47 -7.18
C GLY A 463 -29.61 -31.46 -5.65
N ALA A 464 -29.07 -32.51 -5.00
CA ALA A 464 -28.91 -32.58 -3.55
C ALA A 464 -27.72 -31.70 -3.04
N TRP A 465 -26.78 -31.39 -3.93
CA TRP A 465 -25.57 -30.63 -3.64
C TRP A 465 -25.63 -29.26 -4.25
N GLU A 466 -24.95 -28.33 -3.63
CA GLU A 466 -24.72 -27.03 -4.25
C GLU A 466 -23.86 -27.15 -5.52
N GLU A 467 -23.99 -26.22 -6.39
CA GLU A 467 -23.05 -26.00 -7.48
C GLU A 467 -21.98 -25.03 -6.99
N ALA A 468 -20.76 -25.54 -6.81
CA ALA A 468 -19.65 -24.71 -6.35
C ALA A 468 -19.05 -23.93 -7.51
N VAL A 469 -18.96 -22.62 -7.37
CA VAL A 469 -18.44 -21.71 -8.39
C VAL A 469 -17.25 -20.95 -7.83
N ALA A 470 -16.15 -20.91 -8.59
CA ALA A 470 -14.99 -20.09 -8.31
C ALA A 470 -14.56 -19.31 -9.54
N ARG A 471 -14.01 -18.13 -9.34
CA ARG A 471 -13.47 -17.30 -10.40
C ARG A 471 -11.95 -17.23 -10.27
N LEU A 472 -11.25 -17.44 -11.37
CA LEU A 472 -9.80 -17.38 -11.45
C LEU A 472 -9.39 -16.42 -12.55
N ALA A 473 -8.47 -15.54 -12.24
CA ALA A 473 -7.79 -14.75 -13.25
C ALA A 473 -6.83 -15.64 -14.04
N VAL A 474 -6.88 -15.56 -15.37
CA VAL A 474 -5.87 -16.14 -16.27
C VAL A 474 -5.10 -14.97 -16.84
N LEU A 475 -3.87 -14.76 -16.36
CA LEU A 475 -3.09 -13.58 -16.67
C LEU A 475 -2.05 -13.84 -17.75
N ALA A 476 -2.01 -12.95 -18.74
CA ALA A 476 -0.91 -12.90 -19.66
C ALA A 476 0.38 -12.49 -18.93
N PRO A 477 1.56 -12.90 -19.42
CA PRO A 477 2.84 -12.52 -18.78
C PRO A 477 3.04 -11.02 -18.64
N SER A 478 2.41 -10.20 -19.48
CA SER A 478 2.42 -8.72 -19.40
C SER A 478 1.62 -8.15 -18.23
N GLU A 479 0.74 -8.94 -17.63
CA GLU A 479 -0.16 -8.54 -16.54
C GLU A 479 0.39 -8.93 -15.17
N VAL A 480 1.56 -9.55 -15.11
CA VAL A 480 2.25 -9.88 -13.87
C VAL A 480 3.50 -9.05 -13.68
N ARG A 481 3.87 -8.82 -12.44
CA ARG A 481 5.03 -8.03 -12.03
C ARG A 481 5.90 -8.84 -11.11
N LEU A 482 7.18 -8.93 -11.45
CA LEU A 482 8.21 -9.46 -10.57
C LEU A 482 9.05 -8.29 -10.07
N ALA A 483 8.99 -8.01 -8.79
CA ALA A 483 9.70 -6.90 -8.17
C ALA A 483 10.73 -7.40 -7.14
N VAL A 484 11.85 -6.69 -7.05
CA VAL A 484 12.80 -6.88 -5.95
C VAL A 484 12.29 -6.12 -4.74
N VAL A 485 12.06 -6.83 -3.63
CA VAL A 485 11.56 -6.27 -2.37
C VAL A 485 12.73 -5.82 -1.50
N SER A 486 13.78 -6.65 -1.42
CA SER A 486 15.00 -6.34 -0.68
C SER A 486 16.21 -7.15 -1.20
N GLY A 487 17.39 -6.81 -0.71
CA GLY A 487 18.61 -7.55 -1.03
C GLY A 487 19.34 -7.08 -2.29
N ASP A 488 18.86 -6.03 -2.99
CA ASP A 488 19.59 -5.40 -4.09
C ASP A 488 20.73 -4.52 -3.57
N ARG A 489 21.79 -4.38 -4.41
CA ARG A 489 22.96 -3.50 -4.18
C ARG A 489 23.74 -3.72 -2.88
N GLN A 490 23.73 -4.95 -2.38
CA GLN A 490 24.50 -5.28 -1.19
C GLN A 490 26.00 -5.32 -1.48
N PRO A 491 26.85 -4.94 -0.50
CA PRO A 491 28.30 -5.17 -0.55
C PRO A 491 28.59 -6.66 -0.73
N ALA A 492 29.45 -6.98 -1.67
CA ALA A 492 29.82 -8.35 -2.01
C ALA A 492 31.34 -8.58 -2.01
N ALA A 493 31.73 -9.71 -1.42
CA ALA A 493 33.04 -10.28 -1.61
C ALA A 493 32.92 -11.63 -2.36
N PRO A 494 33.77 -11.94 -3.34
CA PRO A 494 33.69 -13.19 -4.04
C PRO A 494 33.74 -14.41 -3.12
N GLY A 495 32.83 -15.37 -3.31
CA GLY A 495 32.72 -16.57 -2.51
C GLY A 495 32.12 -16.41 -1.11
N VAL A 496 31.73 -15.19 -0.71
CA VAL A 496 31.08 -14.90 0.59
C VAL A 496 29.59 -14.67 0.33
N PRO A 497 28.68 -15.37 1.06
CA PRO A 497 27.25 -15.13 0.94
C PRO A 497 26.91 -13.67 1.28
N LEU A 498 25.95 -13.08 0.56
CA LEU A 498 25.39 -11.77 0.90
C LEU A 498 24.79 -11.80 2.32
N ARG A 499 24.85 -10.67 3.02
CA ARG A 499 24.40 -10.56 4.41
C ARG A 499 22.90 -10.80 4.52
N GLU A 500 22.14 -10.24 3.62
CA GLU A 500 20.69 -10.37 3.58
C GLU A 500 20.28 -11.19 2.36
N PRO A 501 19.22 -11.98 2.46
CA PRO A 501 18.69 -12.71 1.29
C PRO A 501 18.19 -11.72 0.23
N VAL A 502 18.27 -12.12 -1.01
CA VAL A 502 17.54 -11.45 -2.09
C VAL A 502 16.09 -11.88 -1.99
N VAL A 503 15.19 -10.92 -1.86
CA VAL A 503 13.75 -11.15 -1.75
C VAL A 503 13.07 -10.55 -2.97
N VAL A 504 12.33 -11.38 -3.69
CA VAL A 504 11.49 -10.95 -4.82
C VAL A 504 10.04 -11.30 -4.56
N ARG A 505 9.13 -10.52 -5.12
CA ARG A 505 7.70 -10.74 -5.03
C ARG A 505 7.08 -10.76 -6.42
N LEU A 506 6.28 -11.77 -6.69
CA LEU A 506 5.48 -11.90 -7.91
C LEU A 506 4.03 -11.58 -7.61
N THR A 507 3.47 -10.59 -8.32
CA THR A 507 2.09 -10.13 -8.17
C THR A 507 1.45 -9.89 -9.54
N ASP A 508 0.13 -9.72 -9.55
CA ASP A 508 -0.56 -9.09 -10.67
C ASP A 508 -0.44 -7.56 -10.62
N VAL A 509 -1.13 -6.87 -11.53
CA VAL A 509 -1.17 -5.39 -11.58
C VAL A 509 -1.92 -4.76 -10.40
N ASN A 510 -2.72 -5.54 -9.66
CA ASN A 510 -3.45 -5.14 -8.46
C ASN A 510 -2.75 -5.55 -7.17
N GLU A 511 -1.48 -5.99 -7.26
CA GLU A 511 -0.64 -6.46 -6.14
C GLU A 511 -1.11 -7.77 -5.48
N LEU A 512 -2.03 -8.52 -6.11
CA LEU A 512 -2.39 -9.86 -5.65
C LEU A 512 -1.23 -10.83 -5.83
N PRO A 513 -0.88 -11.61 -4.80
CA PRO A 513 0.28 -12.49 -4.85
C PRO A 513 0.08 -13.71 -5.75
N TYR A 514 1.17 -14.18 -6.36
CA TYR A 514 1.25 -15.45 -7.09
C TYR A 514 1.99 -16.50 -6.27
N PRO A 515 1.31 -17.41 -5.56
CA PRO A 515 1.94 -18.50 -4.85
C PRO A 515 2.28 -19.67 -5.77
N GLY A 516 3.28 -20.47 -5.38
CA GLY A 516 3.63 -21.73 -6.03
C GLY A 516 4.28 -21.59 -7.40
N VAL A 517 4.69 -20.39 -7.79
CA VAL A 517 5.34 -20.14 -9.09
C VAL A 517 6.84 -20.36 -8.99
N ARG A 518 7.39 -21.23 -9.86
CA ARG A 518 8.84 -21.41 -9.97
C ARG A 518 9.49 -20.23 -10.67
N LEU A 519 10.63 -19.81 -10.14
CA LEU A 519 11.45 -18.78 -10.73
C LEU A 519 12.75 -19.40 -11.28
N ALA A 520 13.14 -18.98 -12.47
CA ALA A 520 14.44 -19.30 -13.04
C ALA A 520 15.41 -18.16 -12.73
N VAL A 521 16.62 -18.49 -12.30
CA VAL A 521 17.63 -17.48 -11.93
C VAL A 521 18.88 -17.69 -12.78
N ALA A 522 19.23 -16.68 -13.56
CA ALA A 522 20.49 -16.60 -14.27
C ALA A 522 21.51 -15.78 -13.47
N VAL A 523 22.67 -16.34 -13.21
CA VAL A 523 23.75 -15.70 -12.43
C VAL A 523 24.83 -15.22 -13.40
N GLU A 524 25.04 -13.91 -13.46
CA GLU A 524 26.14 -13.28 -14.19
C GLU A 524 27.31 -13.00 -13.22
N GLY A 525 28.53 -13.24 -13.65
CA GLY A 525 29.73 -13.07 -12.81
C GLY A 525 30.12 -14.30 -11.98
N GLY A 526 29.41 -15.41 -12.15
CA GLY A 526 29.63 -16.64 -11.40
C GLY A 526 29.03 -16.62 -10.00
N GLY A 527 29.34 -17.63 -9.19
CA GLY A 527 28.75 -17.78 -7.85
C GLY A 527 27.60 -18.79 -7.83
N ARG A 528 26.87 -18.82 -6.71
CA ARG A 528 25.76 -19.74 -6.51
C ARG A 528 24.58 -19.09 -5.77
N ILE A 529 23.42 -19.65 -5.99
CA ILE A 529 22.18 -19.29 -5.28
C ILE A 529 21.59 -20.52 -4.59
N GLU A 530 20.89 -20.29 -3.50
CA GLU A 530 20.15 -21.30 -2.74
C GLU A 530 18.77 -20.75 -2.34
N PRO A 531 17.65 -21.43 -2.68
CA PRO A 531 17.56 -22.63 -3.57
C PRO A 531 17.86 -22.30 -5.03
N ALA A 532 18.30 -23.29 -5.83
CA ALA A 532 18.60 -23.11 -7.24
C ALA A 532 17.34 -22.80 -8.07
N GLU A 533 16.20 -23.35 -7.68
CA GLU A 533 14.87 -23.08 -8.24
C GLU A 533 13.95 -22.56 -7.14
N PRO A 534 13.94 -21.25 -6.87
CA PRO A 534 13.05 -20.68 -5.88
C PRO A 534 11.59 -20.75 -6.33
N VAL A 535 10.71 -20.99 -5.36
CA VAL A 535 9.26 -21.02 -5.57
C VAL A 535 8.62 -19.97 -4.68
N THR A 536 7.64 -19.25 -5.19
CA THR A 536 6.91 -18.23 -4.42
C THR A 536 6.01 -18.84 -3.35
N GLY A 537 6.02 -18.27 -2.14
CA GLY A 537 5.12 -18.62 -1.04
C GLY A 537 3.71 -18.07 -1.25
N GLU A 538 2.83 -18.26 -0.27
CA GLU A 538 1.43 -17.81 -0.32
C GLU A 538 1.27 -16.29 -0.50
N ASP A 539 2.25 -15.52 -0.05
CA ASP A 539 2.36 -14.07 -0.20
C ASP A 539 3.01 -13.62 -1.51
N GLY A 540 3.27 -14.56 -2.42
CA GLY A 540 3.96 -14.32 -3.69
C GLY A 540 5.47 -14.08 -3.55
N VAL A 541 6.05 -14.24 -2.35
CA VAL A 541 7.45 -13.93 -2.06
C VAL A 541 8.33 -15.15 -2.26
N ALA A 542 9.49 -14.97 -2.90
CA ALA A 542 10.57 -15.94 -2.93
C ALA A 542 11.87 -15.31 -2.39
N GLN A 543 12.58 -16.08 -1.58
CA GLN A 543 13.85 -15.68 -0.97
C GLN A 543 14.99 -16.52 -1.54
N LEU A 544 16.12 -15.86 -1.84
CA LEU A 544 17.32 -16.49 -2.35
C LEU A 544 18.52 -16.07 -1.52
N ARG A 545 19.35 -17.02 -1.14
CA ARG A 545 20.70 -16.77 -0.63
C ARG A 545 21.67 -16.75 -1.80
N TRP A 546 22.34 -15.63 -2.00
CA TRP A 546 23.28 -15.45 -3.09
C TRP A 546 24.71 -15.36 -2.57
N THR A 547 25.58 -16.19 -3.14
CA THR A 547 27.03 -16.12 -2.95
C THR A 547 27.64 -15.65 -4.28
N PRO A 548 28.07 -14.37 -4.40
CA PRO A 548 28.62 -13.82 -5.63
C PRO A 548 29.93 -14.45 -6.03
N GLY A 549 30.21 -14.48 -7.34
CA GLY A 549 31.47 -14.93 -7.91
C GLY A 549 32.48 -13.81 -8.13
N GLN A 550 33.48 -14.08 -8.96
CA GLN A 550 34.49 -13.11 -9.39
C GLN A 550 33.91 -12.22 -10.51
N GLY A 551 34.13 -10.93 -10.45
CA GLY A 551 33.71 -9.98 -11.48
C GLY A 551 32.39 -9.26 -11.22
N SER A 552 31.71 -8.87 -12.30
CA SER A 552 30.41 -8.15 -12.24
C SER A 552 29.32 -9.13 -11.81
N ASN A 553 28.71 -8.86 -10.67
CA ASN A 553 27.75 -9.76 -10.02
C ASN A 553 26.33 -9.28 -10.22
N ARG A 554 25.56 -10.03 -11.03
CA ARG A 554 24.14 -9.72 -11.32
C ARG A 554 23.33 -11.02 -11.34
N LEU A 555 22.12 -10.96 -10.77
CA LEU A 555 21.08 -11.97 -10.93
C LEU A 555 20.01 -11.45 -11.87
N ARG A 556 19.62 -12.26 -12.85
CA ARG A 556 18.40 -12.07 -13.62
C ARG A 556 17.40 -13.14 -13.20
N ILE A 557 16.30 -12.73 -12.60
CA ILE A 557 15.26 -13.61 -12.08
C ILE A 557 14.05 -13.50 -13.00
N THR A 558 13.56 -14.65 -13.48
CA THR A 558 12.41 -14.72 -14.41
C THR A 558 11.43 -15.78 -13.95
N VAL A 559 10.20 -15.72 -14.40
CA VAL A 559 9.22 -16.80 -14.21
C VAL A 559 9.62 -17.99 -15.08
N ALA A 560 9.81 -19.17 -14.48
CA ALA A 560 10.21 -20.39 -15.20
C ALA A 560 9.11 -20.79 -16.20
N GLY A 561 9.51 -21.00 -17.47
CA GLY A 561 8.58 -21.34 -18.57
C GLY A 561 7.69 -20.18 -19.02
N GLY A 562 7.84 -18.99 -18.44
CA GLY A 562 7.11 -17.78 -18.82
C GLY A 562 7.77 -17.02 -19.96
N ALA A 563 7.04 -16.04 -20.55
CA ALA A 563 7.59 -15.14 -21.53
C ALA A 563 8.73 -14.29 -20.90
N PRO A 564 9.76 -13.90 -21.69
CA PRO A 564 10.93 -13.16 -21.18
C PRO A 564 10.63 -11.77 -20.63
N GLN A 565 9.37 -11.34 -20.62
CA GLN A 565 8.92 -10.02 -20.17
C GLN A 565 8.79 -9.89 -18.64
N VAL A 566 8.69 -11.00 -17.90
CA VAL A 566 8.59 -10.97 -16.44
C VAL A 566 9.96 -11.27 -15.86
N ALA A 567 10.74 -10.22 -15.58
CA ALA A 567 12.08 -10.35 -15.06
C ALA A 567 12.39 -9.27 -14.02
N ALA A 568 13.14 -9.63 -12.99
CA ALA A 568 13.76 -8.72 -12.04
C ALA A 568 15.27 -8.85 -12.12
N THR A 569 16.00 -7.76 -11.92
CA THR A 569 17.48 -7.74 -11.89
C THR A 569 17.95 -7.32 -10.51
N VAL A 570 18.87 -8.09 -9.93
CA VAL A 570 19.51 -7.80 -8.66
C VAL A 570 21.01 -7.69 -8.87
N THR A 571 21.64 -6.69 -8.29
CA THR A 571 23.07 -6.42 -8.44
C THR A 571 23.75 -6.51 -7.07
N ALA A 572 24.86 -7.21 -6.99
CA ALA A 572 25.74 -7.15 -5.83
C ALA A 572 26.91 -6.21 -6.14
N VAL A 573 27.25 -5.36 -5.20
CA VAL A 573 28.22 -4.27 -5.41
C VAL A 573 29.56 -4.64 -4.81
N GLY A 574 30.59 -4.72 -5.66
CA GLY A 574 31.97 -4.97 -5.25
C GLY A 574 32.59 -3.76 -4.51
N ARG A 575 33.70 -4.00 -3.80
CA ARG A 575 34.52 -2.93 -3.21
C ARG A 575 34.99 -1.95 -4.30
N PRO A 576 35.24 -0.67 -3.94
CA PRO A 576 35.80 0.29 -4.87
C PRO A 576 37.13 -0.20 -5.45
N ILE A 577 37.29 -0.05 -6.74
CA ILE A 577 38.53 -0.35 -7.49
C ILE A 577 38.96 0.94 -8.19
N VAL A 578 40.11 1.47 -7.84
CA VAL A 578 40.69 2.62 -8.53
C VAL A 578 41.51 2.07 -9.71
N SER A 579 41.26 2.60 -10.91
CA SER A 579 42.00 2.19 -12.10
C SER A 579 43.49 2.55 -12.03
N ALA A 580 44.34 1.77 -12.60
CA ALA A 580 45.77 2.12 -12.70
C ALA A 580 45.91 3.45 -13.45
N GLY A 581 46.59 4.44 -12.84
CA GLY A 581 46.70 5.79 -13.37
C GLY A 581 45.38 6.58 -13.37
N GLY A 582 44.35 6.09 -12.67
CA GLY A 582 43.00 6.72 -12.66
C GLY A 582 42.86 7.92 -11.72
N VAL A 583 43.91 8.32 -11.02
CA VAL A 583 43.89 9.55 -10.17
C VAL A 583 44.57 10.67 -10.95
N VAL A 584 43.79 11.67 -11.35
CA VAL A 584 44.29 12.71 -12.28
C VAL A 584 43.81 14.09 -11.87
N ASN A 585 44.51 15.12 -12.33
CA ASN A 585 44.10 16.52 -12.25
C ASN A 585 42.88 16.77 -13.16
N VAL A 586 41.76 17.30 -12.61
CA VAL A 586 40.53 17.50 -13.41
C VAL A 586 40.69 18.52 -14.53
N ALA A 587 41.59 19.47 -14.38
CA ALA A 587 41.73 20.53 -15.36
C ALA A 587 42.43 20.09 -16.64
N ASN A 588 43.38 19.16 -16.57
CA ASN A 588 44.17 18.73 -17.71
C ASN A 588 44.30 17.17 -17.89
N TYR A 589 43.67 16.43 -17.00
CA TYR A 589 43.75 14.94 -16.91
C TYR A 589 45.18 14.40 -16.78
N GLY A 590 46.14 15.22 -16.37
CA GLY A 590 47.48 14.82 -16.04
C GLY A 590 47.60 14.14 -14.68
N ALA A 591 48.67 13.37 -14.49
CA ALA A 591 48.91 12.66 -13.24
C ALA A 591 49.49 13.53 -12.10
N GLU A 592 49.94 14.76 -12.41
CA GLU A 592 50.53 15.64 -11.40
C GLU A 592 49.46 16.33 -10.59
N LEU A 593 49.57 16.17 -9.27
CA LEU A 593 48.67 16.78 -8.28
C LEU A 593 49.52 17.47 -7.20
N ALA A 594 48.95 18.50 -6.61
CA ALA A 594 49.48 19.22 -5.47
C ALA A 594 48.42 19.33 -4.39
N PRO A 595 48.75 19.68 -3.13
CA PRO A 595 47.76 20.06 -2.15
C PRO A 595 46.87 21.18 -2.69
N GLY A 596 45.54 21.06 -2.51
CA GLY A 596 44.57 21.96 -3.07
C GLY A 596 44.22 21.71 -4.55
N SER A 597 44.80 20.71 -5.22
CA SER A 597 44.38 20.35 -6.59
C SER A 597 42.96 19.83 -6.61
N PHE A 598 42.17 20.25 -7.59
CA PHE A 598 40.90 19.61 -7.94
C PHE A 598 41.23 18.37 -8.78
N ALA A 599 40.88 17.19 -8.25
CA ALA A 599 41.29 15.90 -8.83
C ALA A 599 40.09 14.97 -9.13
N ALA A 600 40.29 14.01 -10.02
CA ALA A 600 39.35 12.95 -10.30
C ALA A 600 39.96 11.59 -10.03
N ILE A 601 39.12 10.67 -9.56
CA ILE A 601 39.40 9.24 -9.52
C ILE A 601 38.51 8.57 -10.57
N PHE A 602 39.12 7.75 -11.44
CA PHE A 602 38.44 6.84 -12.34
C PHE A 602 38.61 5.40 -11.85
N GLY A 603 37.54 4.62 -11.97
CA GLY A 603 37.54 3.27 -11.46
C GLY A 603 36.24 2.52 -11.69
N ALA A 604 36.03 1.50 -10.86
CA ALA A 604 34.78 0.73 -10.83
C ALA A 604 34.25 0.60 -9.39
N ASN A 605 32.94 0.54 -9.23
CA ASN A 605 32.26 0.39 -7.94
C ASN A 605 32.62 1.49 -6.93
N LEU A 606 33.04 2.66 -7.39
CA LEU A 606 33.57 3.70 -6.50
C LEU A 606 32.54 4.23 -5.53
N ALA A 607 31.25 4.19 -5.89
CA ALA A 607 30.14 4.79 -5.12
C ALA A 607 29.03 3.79 -4.72
N ALA A 608 29.26 2.49 -4.88
CA ALA A 608 28.28 1.44 -4.54
C ALA A 608 26.90 1.67 -5.22
N GLY A 609 26.91 2.05 -6.50
CA GLY A 609 25.71 2.33 -7.30
C GLY A 609 25.11 3.73 -7.10
N ALA A 610 25.69 4.56 -6.24
CA ALA A 610 25.19 5.91 -6.03
C ALA A 610 25.75 6.90 -7.09
N THR A 611 25.00 7.95 -7.39
CA THR A 611 25.46 9.11 -8.14
C THR A 611 24.97 10.36 -7.43
N ALA A 612 25.88 11.27 -7.08
CA ALA A 612 25.52 12.51 -6.38
C ALA A 612 26.52 13.63 -6.70
N SER A 613 26.04 14.87 -6.66
CA SER A 613 26.86 16.08 -6.67
C SER A 613 26.66 16.85 -5.37
N ALA A 614 27.70 17.50 -4.89
CA ALA A 614 27.59 18.38 -3.73
C ALA A 614 26.70 19.58 -4.07
N THR A 615 25.80 19.92 -3.16
CA THR A 615 24.84 21.05 -3.29
C THR A 615 25.15 22.19 -2.33
N SER A 616 26.18 22.04 -1.48
CA SER A 616 26.58 23.05 -0.49
C SER A 616 28.05 23.40 -0.60
N LEU A 617 28.40 24.60 -0.17
CA LEU A 617 29.77 25.08 0.09
C LEU A 617 29.90 25.43 1.57
N PRO A 618 31.00 25.08 2.23
CA PRO A 618 32.13 24.32 1.67
C PRO A 618 31.76 22.88 1.30
N LEU A 619 32.48 22.30 0.33
CA LEU A 619 32.27 20.94 -0.14
C LEU A 619 32.30 19.92 1.04
N PRO A 620 31.41 18.93 1.08
CA PRO A 620 31.37 17.90 2.12
C PRO A 620 32.56 16.94 2.00
N ASP A 621 32.97 16.34 3.10
CA ASP A 621 33.94 15.25 3.14
C ASP A 621 33.32 13.84 2.98
N ARG A 622 31.99 13.79 2.96
CA ARG A 622 31.19 12.59 2.69
C ARG A 622 30.03 12.91 1.75
N LEU A 623 29.92 12.16 0.66
CA LEU A 623 28.84 12.37 -0.32
C LEU A 623 28.26 11.00 -0.71
N ALA A 624 26.94 10.81 -0.55
CA ALA A 624 26.23 9.56 -0.79
C ALA A 624 26.90 8.33 -0.13
N GLY A 625 27.43 8.48 1.08
CA GLY A 625 28.15 7.43 1.81
C GLY A 625 29.60 7.21 1.41
N VAL A 626 30.09 7.89 0.36
CA VAL A 626 31.48 7.81 -0.13
C VAL A 626 32.35 8.80 0.60
N GLN A 627 33.60 8.39 0.90
CA GLN A 627 34.69 9.24 1.37
C GLN A 627 35.98 8.91 0.60
N VAL A 628 36.82 9.88 0.40
CA VAL A 628 38.17 9.74 -0.16
C VAL A 628 39.17 10.19 0.90
N PHE A 629 40.16 9.37 1.17
CA PHE A 629 41.26 9.68 2.06
C PHE A 629 42.55 9.82 1.28
N VAL A 630 43.26 10.87 1.48
CA VAL A 630 44.59 11.15 0.90
C VAL A 630 45.54 11.41 2.06
N GLY A 631 46.63 10.61 2.18
CA GLY A 631 47.52 10.72 3.31
C GLY A 631 46.84 10.56 4.69
N GLY A 632 45.77 9.75 4.74
CA GLY A 632 44.93 9.54 5.93
C GLY A 632 43.95 10.69 6.26
N ARG A 633 43.93 11.80 5.49
CA ARG A 633 43.01 12.92 5.69
C ARG A 633 41.81 12.82 4.76
N PRO A 634 40.57 13.12 5.20
CA PRO A 634 39.42 13.15 4.36
C PRO A 634 39.49 14.29 3.35
N ALA A 635 39.20 13.98 2.08
CA ALA A 635 39.15 14.95 1.00
C ALA A 635 37.72 15.50 0.83
N ARG A 636 37.60 16.76 0.37
CA ARG A 636 36.33 17.37 0.05
C ARG A 636 35.80 16.82 -1.29
N LEU A 637 34.55 16.43 -1.35
CA LEU A 637 33.94 15.77 -2.50
C LEU A 637 33.00 16.71 -3.25
N HIS A 638 33.14 16.75 -4.57
CA HIS A 638 32.26 17.52 -5.46
C HIS A 638 31.25 16.61 -6.18
N TYR A 639 31.72 15.43 -6.65
CA TYR A 639 30.92 14.49 -7.40
C TYR A 639 31.32 13.05 -7.12
N VAL A 640 30.36 12.16 -7.05
CA VAL A 640 30.58 10.70 -6.92
C VAL A 640 29.67 9.93 -7.86
N SER A 641 30.22 8.88 -8.47
CA SER A 641 29.52 7.83 -9.21
C SER A 641 30.37 6.56 -9.18
N ASP A 642 29.84 5.45 -9.67
CA ASP A 642 30.60 4.19 -9.72
C ASP A 642 31.87 4.23 -10.57
N SER A 643 31.91 5.10 -11.55
CA SER A 643 33.06 5.22 -12.47
C SER A 643 33.95 6.44 -12.21
N ARG A 644 33.48 7.43 -11.44
CA ARG A 644 34.21 8.69 -11.25
C ARG A 644 33.89 9.35 -9.91
N ILE A 645 34.94 9.84 -9.23
CA ILE A 645 34.82 10.75 -8.07
C ILE A 645 35.62 12.00 -8.37
N ASN A 646 35.02 13.20 -8.15
CA ASN A 646 35.76 14.46 -8.17
C ASN A 646 35.91 14.96 -6.73
N PHE A 647 37.15 15.30 -6.37
CA PHE A 647 37.51 15.69 -5.02
C PHE A 647 38.59 16.78 -5.03
N VAL A 648 38.82 17.39 -3.87
CA VAL A 648 39.92 18.35 -3.65
C VAL A 648 40.98 17.64 -2.79
N VAL A 649 42.23 17.63 -3.24
CA VAL A 649 43.34 17.14 -2.44
C VAL A 649 43.49 18.00 -1.18
N PRO A 650 43.52 17.42 0.06
CA PRO A 650 43.58 18.21 1.28
C PRO A 650 44.75 19.21 1.27
N LEU A 651 44.47 20.47 1.59
CA LEU A 651 45.46 21.56 1.55
C LEU A 651 46.60 21.42 2.58
N GLU A 652 46.27 20.70 3.68
CA GLU A 652 47.20 20.52 4.83
C GLU A 652 48.25 19.44 4.60
N LEU A 653 48.24 18.79 3.44
CA LEU A 653 49.22 17.77 3.09
C LEU A 653 50.55 18.44 2.65
N ALA A 654 51.66 17.82 3.03
CA ALA A 654 52.97 18.19 2.50
C ALA A 654 53.21 17.53 1.13
N PRO A 655 53.98 18.13 0.21
CA PRO A 655 54.47 17.46 -0.98
C PRO A 655 55.21 16.18 -0.63
N GLY A 656 55.08 15.13 -1.44
CA GLY A 656 55.72 13.85 -1.19
C GLY A 656 54.82 12.64 -1.58
N SER A 657 55.24 11.44 -1.16
CA SER A 657 54.50 10.25 -1.39
C SER A 657 53.40 10.08 -0.31
N VAL A 658 52.16 9.85 -0.73
CA VAL A 658 50.99 9.59 0.11
C VAL A 658 50.20 8.43 -0.44
N GLU A 659 49.34 7.86 0.36
CA GLU A 659 48.37 6.86 -0.09
C GLU A 659 46.97 7.49 -0.27
N LEU A 660 46.25 7.09 -1.30
CA LEU A 660 44.86 7.40 -1.54
C LEU A 660 44.03 6.13 -1.31
N ARG A 661 42.88 6.28 -0.63
CA ARG A 661 41.87 5.24 -0.46
C ARG A 661 40.47 5.81 -0.69
N VAL A 662 39.63 5.03 -1.36
CA VAL A 662 38.20 5.31 -1.50
C VAL A 662 37.44 4.40 -0.56
N ALA A 663 36.62 4.96 0.32
CA ALA A 663 35.70 4.22 1.17
C ALA A 663 34.26 4.46 0.67
N SER A 664 33.51 3.38 0.47
CA SER A 664 32.10 3.39 0.08
C SER A 664 31.29 2.50 1.01
N PRO A 665 29.95 2.50 0.95
CA PRO A 665 29.14 1.52 1.68
C PRO A 665 29.51 0.06 1.39
N ALA A 666 30.12 -0.22 0.23
CA ALA A 666 30.56 -1.56 -0.17
C ALA A 666 31.97 -1.95 0.37
N GLY A 667 32.61 -1.07 1.13
CA GLY A 667 33.95 -1.29 1.68
C GLY A 667 34.98 -0.28 1.17
N SER A 668 36.26 -0.54 1.43
CA SER A 668 37.37 0.34 1.03
C SER A 668 38.16 -0.27 -0.13
N SER A 669 38.69 0.62 -0.99
CA SER A 669 39.66 0.24 -2.03
C SER A 669 40.99 -0.24 -1.43
N GLU A 670 41.78 -0.94 -2.21
CA GLU A 670 43.20 -1.07 -1.92
C GLU A 670 43.85 0.32 -1.94
N PRO A 671 44.95 0.53 -1.17
CA PRO A 671 45.66 1.79 -1.16
C PRO A 671 46.31 2.04 -2.53
N VAL A 672 46.19 3.26 -3.02
CA VAL A 672 46.81 3.70 -4.28
C VAL A 672 47.95 4.68 -3.95
N PRO A 673 49.19 4.38 -4.33
CA PRO A 673 50.30 5.30 -4.12
C PRO A 673 50.10 6.56 -4.99
N LEU A 674 50.27 7.73 -4.40
CA LEU A 674 50.13 9.00 -5.04
C LEU A 674 51.32 9.90 -4.66
N ARG A 675 51.90 10.63 -5.63
CA ARG A 675 52.94 11.59 -5.36
C ARG A 675 52.39 13.01 -5.54
N LEU A 676 52.44 13.81 -4.49
CA LEU A 676 52.07 15.23 -4.50
C LEU A 676 53.30 16.08 -4.79
N ALA A 677 53.21 16.97 -5.79
CA ALA A 677 54.15 18.02 -6.06
C ALA A 677 53.90 19.23 -5.15
N ALA A 678 54.82 20.17 -5.06
CA ALA A 678 54.58 21.43 -4.32
C ALA A 678 53.47 22.26 -5.00
N VAL A 679 53.48 22.33 -6.31
CA VAL A 679 52.49 22.95 -7.19
C VAL A 679 52.31 22.08 -8.45
N ALA A 680 51.12 22.14 -9.03
CA ALA A 680 50.72 21.43 -10.25
C ALA A 680 49.71 22.31 -11.02
N PRO A 681 50.14 23.48 -11.52
CA PRO A 681 49.22 24.46 -12.10
C PRO A 681 48.58 23.92 -13.38
N ALA A 682 47.25 24.02 -13.47
CA ALA A 682 46.48 23.65 -14.64
C ALA A 682 45.24 24.55 -14.77
N VAL A 683 44.95 25.03 -15.96
CA VAL A 683 43.75 25.81 -16.30
C VAL A 683 42.66 24.85 -16.73
N PHE A 684 41.44 25.04 -16.19
CA PHE A 684 40.29 24.26 -16.61
C PHE A 684 39.97 24.49 -18.08
N LEU A 685 39.59 23.42 -18.77
CA LEU A 685 39.19 23.48 -20.18
C LEU A 685 37.64 23.52 -20.29
N LEU A 686 37.17 24.36 -21.20
CA LEU A 686 35.78 24.36 -21.65
C LEU A 686 35.56 23.32 -22.76
N ALA A 687 34.29 22.99 -23.03
CA ALA A 687 33.92 21.98 -24.03
C ALA A 687 34.40 22.29 -25.46
N ASP A 688 34.66 23.55 -25.78
CA ASP A 688 35.19 24.01 -27.08
C ASP A 688 36.73 23.95 -27.15
N GLY A 689 37.39 23.43 -26.12
CA GLY A 689 38.84 23.31 -25.98
C GLY A 689 39.52 24.64 -25.60
N THR A 690 38.83 25.71 -25.27
CA THR A 690 39.40 26.94 -24.72
C THR A 690 39.59 26.82 -23.22
N GLY A 691 40.48 27.62 -22.65
CA GLY A 691 40.62 27.75 -21.20
C GLY A 691 39.38 28.37 -20.58
N ALA A 692 39.09 27.98 -19.34
CA ALA A 692 38.01 28.57 -18.55
C ALA A 692 38.39 30.00 -18.13
N VAL A 693 38.15 30.95 -19.02
CA VAL A 693 38.46 32.36 -18.86
C VAL A 693 37.19 33.21 -19.02
N THR A 694 36.93 34.07 -18.07
CA THR A 694 35.87 35.07 -18.17
C THR A 694 36.43 36.48 -18.30
N VAL A 695 35.75 37.34 -19.07
CA VAL A 695 36.05 38.79 -19.07
C VAL A 695 35.31 39.38 -17.87
N ALA A 696 36.07 40.09 -17.01
CA ALA A 696 35.52 40.58 -15.73
C ALA A 696 34.27 41.44 -15.94
N GLY A 697 33.20 41.12 -15.22
CA GLY A 697 31.90 41.81 -15.29
C GLY A 697 31.08 41.56 -16.56
N VAL A 698 31.56 40.74 -17.51
CA VAL A 698 30.89 40.48 -18.80
C VAL A 698 30.48 38.99 -18.96
N GLY A 699 31.36 38.06 -18.59
CA GLY A 699 31.11 36.60 -18.71
C GLY A 699 32.19 35.90 -19.54
N ARG A 700 31.92 34.71 -20.05
CA ARG A 700 32.92 33.89 -20.77
C ARG A 700 33.51 34.58 -21.99
N SER A 701 34.84 34.44 -22.20
CA SER A 701 35.48 34.76 -23.46
C SER A 701 35.07 33.72 -24.52
N THR A 702 34.29 34.15 -25.48
CA THR A 702 33.77 33.32 -26.58
C THR A 702 34.17 33.88 -27.94
N ALA A 703 33.86 33.20 -29.02
CA ALA A 703 34.09 33.72 -30.39
C ALA A 703 33.27 34.98 -30.68
N GLU A 704 32.10 35.12 -30.10
CA GLU A 704 31.26 36.31 -30.24
C GLU A 704 31.76 37.48 -29.37
N ARG A 705 32.46 37.16 -28.29
CA ARG A 705 33.00 38.12 -27.31
C ARG A 705 34.43 37.75 -26.90
N PRO A 706 35.43 37.88 -27.79
CA PRO A 706 36.85 37.70 -27.46
C PRO A 706 37.32 38.74 -26.43
N ALA A 707 38.30 38.36 -25.62
CA ALA A 707 38.92 39.34 -24.72
C ALA A 707 39.76 40.34 -25.49
N ALA A 708 39.69 41.62 -25.14
CA ALA A 708 40.49 42.67 -25.83
C ALA A 708 41.76 43.03 -25.03
N PRO A 709 42.85 43.44 -25.69
CA PRO A 709 44.03 43.98 -25.00
C PRO A 709 43.67 45.11 -24.05
N GLY A 710 44.17 45.05 -22.80
CA GLY A 710 43.86 45.96 -21.72
C GLY A 710 42.65 45.57 -20.85
N GLU A 711 41.77 44.68 -21.28
CA GLU A 711 40.67 44.16 -20.46
C GLU A 711 41.19 43.25 -19.32
N TRP A 712 40.40 43.20 -18.23
CA TRP A 712 40.65 42.26 -17.13
C TRP A 712 39.93 40.98 -17.39
N VAL A 713 40.65 39.86 -17.22
CA VAL A 713 40.10 38.49 -17.34
C VAL A 713 40.37 37.72 -16.08
N GLU A 714 39.45 36.81 -15.77
CA GLU A 714 39.51 35.87 -14.67
C GLU A 714 39.77 34.48 -15.22
N ILE A 715 40.89 33.86 -14.82
CA ILE A 715 41.30 32.54 -15.24
C ILE A 715 40.99 31.58 -14.12
N TYR A 716 40.25 30.51 -14.43
CA TYR A 716 39.96 29.47 -13.46
C TYR A 716 40.93 28.30 -13.62
N ALA A 717 41.64 28.02 -12.54
CA ALA A 717 42.75 27.06 -12.49
C ALA A 717 42.69 26.22 -11.22
N THR A 718 43.54 25.20 -11.14
CA THR A 718 43.77 24.40 -9.94
C THR A 718 45.26 24.15 -9.74
N GLY A 719 45.66 23.69 -8.55
CA GLY A 719 47.03 23.24 -8.25
C GLY A 719 48.03 24.37 -8.06
N LEU A 720 47.61 25.60 -7.72
CA LEU A 720 48.53 26.77 -7.52
C LEU A 720 49.25 26.76 -6.17
N GLY A 721 49.02 25.74 -5.35
CA GLY A 721 49.69 25.62 -4.04
C GLY A 721 48.93 26.25 -2.88
N ALA A 722 49.63 26.50 -1.79
CA ALA A 722 49.05 27.01 -0.54
C ALA A 722 48.52 28.46 -0.67
N VAL A 723 47.46 28.71 0.09
CA VAL A 723 46.85 30.05 0.21
C VAL A 723 46.97 30.57 1.64
N ARG A 724 46.87 31.89 1.77
CA ARG A 724 46.75 32.57 3.07
C ARG A 724 45.56 33.51 3.07
N TRP A 725 44.91 33.65 4.22
CA TRP A 725 43.84 34.61 4.41
C TRP A 725 44.32 36.04 4.37
N ASN A 726 43.82 36.85 3.47
CA ASN A 726 44.05 38.31 3.44
C ASN A 726 42.83 38.99 4.07
N ALA A 727 42.99 39.43 5.34
CA ALA A 727 41.92 40.08 6.11
C ALA A 727 41.45 41.43 5.53
N ALA A 728 42.33 42.13 4.78
CA ALA A 728 41.96 43.42 4.16
C ALA A 728 41.11 43.26 2.90
N ALA A 729 41.26 42.13 2.18
CA ALA A 729 40.50 41.81 0.98
C ALA A 729 39.33 40.82 1.28
N GLU A 730 39.28 40.22 2.48
CA GLU A 730 38.37 39.16 2.86
C GLU A 730 38.40 37.95 1.89
N LEU A 731 39.60 37.62 1.37
CA LEU A 731 39.87 36.62 0.39
C LEU A 731 41.08 35.76 0.77
N GLU A 732 41.11 34.51 0.29
CA GLU A 732 42.29 33.65 0.34
C GLU A 732 43.17 33.93 -0.87
N GLU A 733 44.42 34.34 -0.67
CA GLU A 733 45.38 34.58 -1.71
C GLU A 733 46.47 33.51 -1.77
N THR A 734 46.95 33.17 -2.98
CA THR A 734 48.10 32.27 -3.14
C THR A 734 49.34 32.85 -2.45
N ILE A 735 50.07 31.96 -1.74
CA ILE A 735 51.34 32.37 -1.11
C ILE A 735 52.38 32.71 -2.18
N GLU A 736 52.51 31.81 -3.18
CA GLU A 736 53.34 32.04 -4.36
C GLU A 736 52.51 32.72 -5.45
N ARG A 737 52.89 33.90 -5.86
CA ARG A 737 52.16 34.64 -6.90
C ARG A 737 52.43 34.04 -8.27
N PRO A 738 51.40 33.62 -9.05
CA PRO A 738 51.62 33.05 -10.36
C PRO A 738 52.08 34.10 -11.38
N GLU A 739 52.90 33.69 -12.31
CA GLU A 739 53.20 34.42 -13.54
C GLU A 739 52.24 33.91 -14.63
N VAL A 740 51.67 34.82 -15.41
CA VAL A 740 50.77 34.45 -16.52
C VAL A 740 51.29 35.03 -17.79
N ALA A 741 51.35 34.27 -18.86
CA ALA A 741 51.67 34.69 -20.19
C ALA A 741 50.55 34.37 -21.17
N ILE A 742 50.17 35.34 -22.02
CA ILE A 742 49.20 35.20 -23.09
C ILE A 742 49.86 35.51 -24.41
N GLY A 743 49.82 34.55 -25.39
CA GLY A 743 50.53 34.74 -26.65
C GLY A 743 52.06 34.89 -26.50
N GLY A 744 52.63 34.36 -25.38
CA GLY A 744 54.03 34.52 -25.02
C GLY A 744 54.37 35.86 -24.37
N ILE A 745 53.40 36.77 -24.20
CA ILE A 745 53.64 38.10 -23.59
C ILE A 745 53.21 38.01 -22.10
N PRO A 746 54.04 38.42 -21.15
CA PRO A 746 53.70 38.45 -19.74
C PRO A 746 52.48 39.34 -19.46
N ALA A 747 51.50 38.81 -18.72
CA ALA A 747 50.26 39.46 -18.31
C ALA A 747 50.41 39.99 -16.87
N ARG A 748 49.87 41.17 -16.60
CA ARG A 748 49.85 41.73 -15.24
C ARG A 748 48.81 41.00 -14.37
N VAL A 749 49.27 40.30 -13.35
CA VAL A 749 48.41 39.61 -12.37
C VAL A 749 47.97 40.63 -11.31
N LEU A 750 46.67 40.79 -11.11
CA LEU A 750 46.09 41.63 -10.03
C LEU A 750 45.84 40.84 -8.77
N PHE A 751 45.19 39.66 -8.92
CA PHE A 751 44.78 38.77 -7.85
C PHE A 751 45.07 37.32 -8.23
N SER A 752 45.40 36.50 -7.28
CA SER A 752 45.44 35.05 -7.38
C SER A 752 45.10 34.46 -6.03
N GLY A 753 44.11 33.58 -6.00
CA GLY A 753 43.63 32.94 -4.77
C GLY A 753 42.49 31.96 -5.04
N HIS A 754 41.86 31.48 -3.99
CA HIS A 754 40.66 30.69 -4.17
C HIS A 754 39.50 31.54 -4.73
N ALA A 755 38.74 30.97 -5.65
CA ALA A 755 37.48 31.56 -6.07
C ALA A 755 36.51 31.64 -4.88
N PRO A 756 35.73 32.72 -4.69
CA PRO A 756 34.91 32.95 -3.52
C PRO A 756 34.00 31.74 -3.20
N GLY A 757 34.11 31.23 -1.98
CA GLY A 757 33.34 30.07 -1.51
C GLY A 757 33.88 28.69 -1.96
N TRP A 758 34.90 28.63 -2.82
CA TRP A 758 35.45 27.37 -3.34
C TRP A 758 36.84 27.05 -2.77
N THR A 759 37.03 25.84 -2.30
CA THR A 759 38.37 25.30 -2.02
C THR A 759 38.82 24.48 -3.23
N GLY A 760 40.09 24.67 -3.67
CA GLY A 760 40.69 23.91 -4.79
C GLY A 760 40.37 24.45 -6.18
N LEU A 761 39.44 25.40 -6.33
CA LEU A 761 39.23 26.18 -7.52
C LEU A 761 39.90 27.53 -7.31
N TYR A 762 40.96 27.80 -8.08
CA TYR A 762 41.69 29.06 -8.02
C TYR A 762 41.18 29.99 -9.12
N GLN A 763 41.15 31.28 -8.79
CA GLN A 763 40.88 32.40 -9.70
C GLN A 763 42.11 33.29 -9.79
N ILE A 764 42.53 33.60 -11.02
CA ILE A 764 43.62 34.53 -11.29
C ILE A 764 43.08 35.67 -12.14
N ASN A 765 43.13 36.88 -11.59
CA ASN A 765 42.70 38.08 -12.32
C ASN A 765 43.91 38.74 -13.00
N VAL A 766 43.88 38.78 -14.33
CA VAL A 766 45.00 39.34 -15.14
C VAL A 766 44.51 40.35 -16.13
N GLN A 767 45.35 41.30 -16.46
CA GLN A 767 45.10 42.23 -17.54
C GLN A 767 45.69 41.65 -18.86
N VAL A 768 44.85 41.59 -19.89
CA VAL A 768 45.25 41.09 -21.21
C VAL A 768 46.38 42.03 -21.78
N PRO A 769 47.55 41.53 -22.14
CA PRO A 769 48.65 42.32 -22.63
C PRO A 769 48.35 43.08 -23.93
N GLN A 770 49.05 44.13 -24.17
CA GLN A 770 49.03 44.83 -25.46
C GLN A 770 49.92 44.10 -26.47
N GLY A 771 49.63 44.23 -27.77
CA GLY A 771 50.45 43.68 -28.85
C GLY A 771 50.14 42.22 -29.19
N LEU A 772 49.05 41.69 -28.67
CA LEU A 772 48.60 40.33 -29.04
C LEU A 772 47.94 40.33 -30.43
N ALA A 773 48.22 39.27 -31.19
CA ALA A 773 47.46 39.02 -32.41
C ALA A 773 46.04 38.56 -32.12
N SER A 774 45.08 38.96 -32.97
CA SER A 774 43.67 38.48 -32.83
C SER A 774 43.59 36.97 -33.10
N GLY A 775 42.59 36.32 -32.48
CA GLY A 775 42.34 34.89 -32.62
C GLY A 775 42.73 34.07 -31.38
N ARG A 776 42.96 32.79 -31.55
CA ARG A 776 43.38 31.87 -30.46
C ARG A 776 44.81 32.16 -30.05
N GLN A 777 45.04 32.53 -28.81
CA GLN A 777 46.36 32.76 -28.24
C GLN A 777 46.62 31.72 -27.15
N PRO A 778 47.87 31.16 -27.04
CA PRO A 778 48.23 30.27 -25.95
C PRO A 778 48.26 31.09 -24.62
N LEU A 779 47.71 30.51 -23.56
CA LEU A 779 47.76 30.99 -22.20
C LEU A 779 48.41 29.94 -21.33
N VAL A 780 49.42 30.34 -20.57
CA VAL A 780 50.15 29.48 -19.61
C VAL A 780 50.25 30.19 -18.25
N ILE A 781 50.30 29.37 -17.20
CA ILE A 781 50.48 29.85 -15.80
C ILE A 781 51.77 29.19 -15.28
N GLY A 782 52.69 30.01 -14.80
CA GLY A 782 53.91 29.58 -14.10
C GLY A 782 53.77 29.84 -12.57
N VAL A 783 54.10 28.83 -11.75
CA VAL A 783 54.14 28.97 -10.29
C VAL A 783 55.37 28.27 -9.78
N ALA A 784 56.23 28.93 -9.00
CA ALA A 784 57.45 28.35 -8.41
C ALA A 784 58.34 27.59 -9.45
N GLY A 785 58.39 28.11 -10.68
CA GLY A 785 59.15 27.52 -11.78
C GLY A 785 58.49 26.36 -12.52
N VAL A 786 57.25 25.96 -12.12
CA VAL A 786 56.41 24.92 -12.81
C VAL A 786 55.45 25.64 -13.73
N ILE A 787 55.49 25.28 -15.05
CA ILE A 787 54.62 25.89 -16.07
C ILE A 787 53.45 24.97 -16.36
N SER A 788 52.20 25.49 -16.39
CA SER A 788 51.03 24.72 -16.79
C SER A 788 51.05 24.29 -18.25
N PRO A 789 50.38 23.21 -18.61
CA PRO A 789 50.07 22.94 -20.02
C PRO A 789 49.39 24.18 -20.65
N PRO A 790 49.71 24.54 -21.91
CA PRO A 790 49.09 25.68 -22.58
C PRO A 790 47.61 25.40 -22.88
N VAL A 791 46.74 26.36 -22.59
CA VAL A 791 45.33 26.42 -23.05
C VAL A 791 45.16 27.55 -24.03
N SER A 792 44.02 27.59 -24.72
CA SER A 792 43.72 28.73 -25.63
C SER A 792 42.82 29.73 -25.00
N ILE A 793 43.10 31.02 -25.21
CA ILE A 793 42.19 32.13 -24.95
C ILE A 793 41.88 32.84 -26.30
N LEU A 794 40.64 33.35 -26.45
CA LEU A 794 40.25 34.10 -27.65
C LEU A 794 40.51 35.57 -27.44
N ILE A 795 41.31 36.19 -28.30
CA ILE A 795 41.68 37.61 -28.30
C ILE A 795 41.05 38.27 -29.51
N ARG A 796 40.53 39.47 -29.28
CA ARG A 796 39.93 40.33 -30.31
C ARG A 796 40.95 40.99 -31.20
#